data_a1337c91ff9557378589b9963a61c25c
#
_entry.id   a1337c91ff9557378589b9963a61c25c
#
_cell.length_a   1.000
_cell.length_b   1.000
_cell.length_c   1.000
_cell.angle_alpha   90.00
_cell.angle_beta   90.00
_cell.angle_gamma   90.00
#
_symmetry.space_group_name_H-M   'P 1'
#
loop_
_entity.id
_entity.type
_entity.pdbx_description
1 polymer ?
#
loop_
_entity_poly.entity_id
_entity_poly.type
_entity_poly.pdbx_seq_one_letter_code
_entity_poly.pdbx_strand_id
1 'polypeptide(L)'
;MKTELELKPVRAALVCVSAMIMLVCGALSAQTARQSKRPTHQQATARARQLVARMTLDEKFAQVHGIKDATHFRFVPGLPRLAIPELRVTNGPAGAGPGGAGSQKPATAWPAPIALAASWDPELARTYGHLAADETRSLGSNLLESPDINIARVPQGGRVFESYGEDPYLVSRLAVANIEGIQSTGIIANVKHYVANNQETDRGSINEVIDERTLREIYMPAFEASVKEAHVASLMCAYPRVNGFYDCESKLLLGDVIRKEWDFDGFITSDFGAVHSTIASVLAGLDLELPTGIYFNGALRKAVDSGEVPIAAIDEILVRRYAKMMEFGWFGAQPRQRPIPVLEHGAAARSFAAQSMVLLKNEGSLLPLDRDRIQSVALLGPYALHAATGGGGSSHVIPLYSVAPYDGVDAALLSQTKLTVLDGSDVAAAVDAARKAKIAIVMVGDDEREGTDHGIELPPGQNALIAAVAKANPKTIVVLKTGSAVLMPWLQDVPAVLEAWYPGEEDGNAVADVLFGKVNPSGKLPITFPRALEDTLAANPDQYPGDGKTVRYSEGLNVGYRAYVSRGVAPLFAFGYGLSYATFQFSDLKVTPKGGRGGATVSFYVSNIAKLTGAEVAQVYLRFPPIAAGNEPPLQLKGFCKVTLKAGERRVVKLELDKRAFSYWSGEAHGWQTAPGTFHVMVGDSSENTPLSADRTVQ
;
A
#
# COMPACT_ATOMS: atom_id res chain seq x y z
N MET A 1 14.59 69.30 -30.32
CA MET A 1 13.49 68.50 -30.90
C MET A 1 13.30 67.33 -30.01
N LYS A 2 12.22 67.32 -29.24
CA LYS A 2 11.82 66.23 -28.31
C LYS A 2 10.95 65.28 -29.11
N THR A 3 11.25 64.00 -29.06
CA THR A 3 10.38 62.94 -29.55
C THR A 3 9.79 62.18 -28.35
N GLU A 4 8.48 62.36 -28.18
CA GLU A 4 7.64 61.58 -27.25
C GLU A 4 7.53 60.14 -27.77
N LEU A 5 7.82 59.16 -26.91
CA LEU A 5 7.52 57.73 -27.15
C LEU A 5 6.19 57.39 -26.49
N GLU A 6 5.25 56.97 -27.32
CA GLU A 6 3.90 56.58 -26.91
C GLU A 6 3.86 55.33 -26.06
N LEU A 7 3.25 55.42 -24.87
CA LEU A 7 2.93 54.35 -23.93
C LEU A 7 1.49 53.84 -24.18
N LYS A 8 1.24 53.10 -25.27
CA LYS A 8 -0.11 52.60 -25.56
C LYS A 8 -0.33 51.08 -25.72
N PRO A 9 0.61 50.15 -25.57
CA PRO A 9 0.21 48.72 -25.63
C PRO A 9 0.05 48.02 -24.28
N VAL A 10 0.44 48.60 -23.12
CA VAL A 10 0.46 47.85 -21.85
C VAL A 10 -0.94 47.79 -21.19
N ARG A 11 -1.83 48.74 -21.44
CA ARG A 11 -3.19 48.71 -20.86
C ARG A 11 -4.14 47.69 -21.52
N ALA A 12 -3.97 47.39 -22.80
CA ALA A 12 -4.80 46.42 -23.50
C ALA A 12 -4.47 44.93 -23.07
N ALA A 13 -3.20 44.65 -22.79
CA ALA A 13 -2.77 43.33 -22.31
C ALA A 13 -3.26 43.01 -20.89
N LEU A 14 -3.29 44.02 -19.99
CA LEU A 14 -3.79 43.79 -18.62
C LEU A 14 -5.30 43.55 -18.57
N VAL A 15 -6.08 44.20 -19.46
CA VAL A 15 -7.55 43.98 -19.51
C VAL A 15 -7.88 42.60 -20.05
N CYS A 16 -7.13 42.08 -21.02
CA CYS A 16 -7.32 40.72 -21.56
C CYS A 16 -6.97 39.64 -20.56
N VAL A 17 -5.91 39.82 -19.76
CA VAL A 17 -5.51 38.84 -18.71
C VAL A 17 -6.54 38.84 -17.58
N SER A 18 -7.06 39.98 -17.16
CA SER A 18 -8.11 40.07 -16.12
C SER A 18 -9.45 39.47 -16.59
N ALA A 19 -9.81 39.65 -17.86
CA ALA A 19 -11.01 39.03 -18.44
C ALA A 19 -10.87 37.50 -18.58
N MET A 20 -9.66 37.00 -18.88
CA MET A 20 -9.38 35.59 -18.97
C MET A 20 -9.39 34.92 -17.59
N ILE A 21 -8.88 35.57 -16.57
CA ILE A 21 -8.93 35.08 -15.18
C ILE A 21 -10.38 35.05 -14.66
N MET A 22 -11.21 36.04 -14.98
CA MET A 22 -12.63 36.03 -14.61
C MET A 22 -13.44 34.98 -15.37
N LEU A 23 -13.10 34.68 -16.62
CA LEU A 23 -13.72 33.58 -17.38
C LEU A 23 -13.32 32.22 -16.86
N VAL A 24 -12.08 32.04 -16.44
CA VAL A 24 -11.60 30.78 -15.82
C VAL A 24 -12.21 30.58 -14.42
N CYS A 25 -12.27 31.64 -13.61
CA CYS A 25 -12.97 31.57 -12.31
C CYS A 25 -14.49 31.38 -12.45
N GLY A 26 -15.10 31.94 -13.48
CA GLY A 26 -16.52 31.72 -13.80
C GLY A 26 -16.80 30.31 -14.32
N ALA A 27 -15.87 29.72 -15.06
CA ALA A 27 -15.97 28.33 -15.52
C ALA A 27 -15.76 27.32 -14.39
N LEU A 28 -14.82 27.57 -13.47
CA LEU A 28 -14.63 26.76 -12.27
C LEU A 28 -15.85 26.86 -11.32
N SER A 29 -16.43 28.04 -11.12
CA SER A 29 -17.64 28.18 -10.30
C SER A 29 -18.89 27.61 -10.95
N ALA A 30 -18.98 27.57 -12.29
CA ALA A 30 -20.08 26.92 -13.02
C ALA A 30 -19.92 25.38 -13.06
N GLN A 31 -18.69 24.88 -12.96
CA GLN A 31 -18.41 23.43 -12.89
C GLN A 31 -18.71 22.87 -11.49
N THR A 32 -18.49 23.65 -10.44
CA THR A 32 -18.91 23.30 -9.05
C THR A 32 -20.42 23.40 -8.84
N ALA A 33 -21.12 24.24 -9.60
CA ALA A 33 -22.59 24.37 -9.49
C ALA A 33 -23.40 23.25 -10.18
N ARG A 34 -22.76 22.36 -10.95
CA ARG A 34 -23.40 21.20 -11.63
C ARG A 34 -23.12 19.84 -10.99
N GLN A 35 -22.42 19.76 -9.88
CA GLN A 35 -22.47 18.55 -9.05
C GLN A 35 -23.85 18.52 -8.39
N SER A 36 -24.77 17.77 -8.96
CA SER A 36 -25.98 17.36 -8.25
C SER A 36 -25.53 16.82 -6.89
N LYS A 37 -26.01 17.45 -5.80
CA LYS A 37 -25.63 17.04 -4.44
C LYS A 37 -25.83 15.54 -4.33
N ARG A 38 -24.74 14.80 -4.14
CA ARG A 38 -24.82 13.36 -3.87
C ARG A 38 -25.78 13.16 -2.68
N PRO A 39 -26.63 12.13 -2.68
CA PRO A 39 -27.53 11.90 -1.56
C PRO A 39 -26.72 11.60 -0.29
N THR A 40 -27.24 12.01 0.86
CA THR A 40 -26.72 11.52 2.15
C THR A 40 -26.97 10.03 2.28
N HIS A 41 -26.24 9.34 3.16
CA HIS A 41 -26.43 7.91 3.44
C HIS A 41 -27.90 7.58 3.72
N GLN A 42 -28.55 8.33 4.60
CA GLN A 42 -29.97 8.11 4.93
C GLN A 42 -30.89 8.25 3.70
N GLN A 43 -30.65 9.25 2.84
CA GLN A 43 -31.41 9.43 1.61
C GLN A 43 -31.16 8.31 0.61
N ALA A 44 -29.91 7.87 0.45
CA ALA A 44 -29.52 6.78 -0.42
C ALA A 44 -30.15 5.46 0.03
N THR A 45 -30.08 5.15 1.32
CA THR A 45 -30.68 3.95 1.92
C THR A 45 -32.19 3.93 1.74
N ALA A 46 -32.88 5.04 2.00
CA ALA A 46 -34.32 5.12 1.78
C ALA A 46 -34.71 4.88 0.31
N ARG A 47 -33.96 5.46 -0.64
CA ARG A 47 -34.18 5.23 -2.08
C ARG A 47 -33.87 3.79 -2.49
N ALA A 48 -32.78 3.21 -1.95
CA ALA A 48 -32.43 1.82 -2.21
C ALA A 48 -33.51 0.85 -1.72
N ARG A 49 -34.08 1.07 -0.53
CA ARG A 49 -35.22 0.27 -0.02
C ARG A 49 -36.44 0.34 -0.94
N GLN A 50 -36.80 1.54 -1.41
CA GLN A 50 -37.91 1.72 -2.37
C GLN A 50 -37.62 1.00 -3.71
N LEU A 51 -36.37 1.01 -4.14
CA LEU A 51 -35.95 0.35 -5.37
C LEU A 51 -36.02 -1.17 -5.23
N VAL A 52 -35.44 -1.73 -4.16
CA VAL A 52 -35.43 -3.18 -3.88
C VAL A 52 -36.86 -3.73 -3.71
N ALA A 53 -37.79 -2.98 -3.10
CA ALA A 53 -39.18 -3.36 -2.98
C ALA A 53 -39.91 -3.53 -4.34
N ARG A 54 -39.37 -2.94 -5.43
CA ARG A 54 -39.92 -3.05 -6.80
C ARG A 54 -39.31 -4.19 -7.62
N MET A 55 -38.28 -4.86 -7.09
CA MET A 55 -37.61 -5.96 -7.75
C MET A 55 -38.43 -7.26 -7.62
N THR A 56 -38.45 -8.04 -8.69
CA THR A 56 -38.93 -9.41 -8.62
C THR A 56 -37.93 -10.29 -7.88
N LEU A 57 -38.34 -11.46 -7.43
CA LEU A 57 -37.44 -12.39 -6.74
C LEU A 57 -36.27 -12.82 -7.64
N ASP A 58 -36.55 -13.09 -8.93
CA ASP A 58 -35.51 -13.43 -9.91
C ASP A 58 -34.46 -12.30 -10.09
N GLU A 59 -34.92 -11.06 -10.15
CA GLU A 59 -34.06 -9.91 -10.23
C GLU A 59 -33.18 -9.77 -8.98
N LYS A 60 -33.72 -10.06 -7.78
CA LYS A 60 -32.95 -10.03 -6.54
C LYS A 60 -31.81 -11.06 -6.56
N PHE A 61 -32.11 -12.30 -6.95
CA PHE A 61 -31.11 -13.36 -7.04
C PHE A 61 -30.03 -13.06 -8.10
N ALA A 62 -30.40 -12.50 -9.25
CA ALA A 62 -29.44 -12.12 -10.28
C ALA A 62 -28.49 -10.98 -9.85
N GLN A 63 -28.77 -10.31 -8.74
CA GLN A 63 -28.01 -9.17 -8.27
C GLN A 63 -27.11 -9.46 -7.06
N VAL A 64 -27.11 -10.65 -6.47
CA VAL A 64 -26.28 -10.98 -5.29
C VAL A 64 -25.02 -11.76 -5.65
N HIS A 65 -24.75 -11.95 -6.93
CA HIS A 65 -23.52 -12.57 -7.41
C HIS A 65 -23.05 -11.92 -8.71
N GLY A 66 -21.75 -12.10 -9.01
CA GLY A 66 -21.20 -11.67 -10.28
C GLY A 66 -21.50 -12.63 -11.41
N ILE A 67 -21.20 -12.16 -12.63
CA ILE A 67 -21.13 -12.99 -13.84
C ILE A 67 -19.85 -12.63 -14.63
N LYS A 68 -19.53 -13.44 -15.64
CA LYS A 68 -18.47 -13.15 -16.62
C LYS A 68 -19.07 -13.11 -18.02
N ASP A 69 -18.54 -12.24 -18.87
CA ASP A 69 -18.81 -12.22 -20.30
C ASP A 69 -17.51 -12.28 -21.11
N ALA A 70 -17.59 -12.11 -22.42
CA ALA A 70 -16.43 -12.13 -23.30
C ALA A 70 -15.44 -10.98 -23.05
N THR A 71 -15.87 -9.91 -22.41
CA THR A 71 -15.09 -8.66 -22.22
C THR A 71 -14.82 -8.32 -20.77
N HIS A 72 -15.54 -8.93 -19.85
CA HIS A 72 -15.45 -8.64 -18.42
C HIS A 72 -15.56 -9.91 -17.57
N PHE A 73 -14.64 -10.07 -16.64
CA PHE A 73 -14.61 -11.23 -15.76
C PHE A 73 -15.32 -10.98 -14.42
N ARG A 74 -15.51 -9.72 -14.06
CA ARG A 74 -15.93 -9.28 -12.73
C ARG A 74 -16.99 -8.22 -12.85
N PHE A 75 -18.26 -8.61 -13.01
CA PHE A 75 -19.30 -7.59 -12.98
C PHE A 75 -20.66 -8.14 -12.58
N VAL A 76 -21.50 -7.26 -12.07
CA VAL A 76 -22.91 -7.53 -11.85
C VAL A 76 -23.68 -6.72 -12.90
N PRO A 77 -24.51 -7.36 -13.74
CA PRO A 77 -25.25 -6.67 -14.79
C PRO A 77 -26.25 -5.69 -14.19
N GLY A 78 -26.51 -4.61 -14.91
CA GLY A 78 -27.56 -3.66 -14.54
C GLY A 78 -28.96 -4.24 -14.77
N LEU A 79 -29.97 -3.56 -14.21
CA LEU A 79 -31.38 -3.85 -14.48
C LEU A 79 -32.06 -2.63 -15.14
N PRO A 80 -32.09 -2.57 -16.48
CA PRO A 80 -32.61 -1.40 -17.22
C PRO A 80 -34.01 -1.00 -16.84
N ARG A 81 -34.91 -1.99 -16.57
CA ARG A 81 -36.30 -1.75 -16.13
C ARG A 81 -36.41 -0.88 -14.88
N LEU A 82 -35.44 -0.98 -13.99
CA LEU A 82 -35.33 -0.25 -12.72
C LEU A 82 -34.27 0.85 -12.73
N ALA A 83 -33.66 1.08 -13.87
CA ALA A 83 -32.51 2.00 -14.02
C ALA A 83 -31.38 1.71 -13.02
N ILE A 84 -31.15 0.43 -12.69
CA ILE A 84 -30.03 -0.01 -11.88
C ILE A 84 -28.82 -0.13 -12.80
N PRO A 85 -27.73 0.61 -12.53
CA PRO A 85 -26.49 0.50 -13.31
C PRO A 85 -25.76 -0.82 -13.01
N GLU A 86 -24.90 -1.22 -13.93
CA GLU A 86 -23.97 -2.32 -13.68
C GLU A 86 -22.92 -1.94 -12.64
N LEU A 87 -22.42 -2.93 -11.89
CA LEU A 87 -21.23 -2.83 -11.05
C LEU A 87 -20.09 -3.50 -11.78
N ARG A 88 -19.10 -2.73 -12.25
CA ARG A 88 -17.88 -3.21 -12.91
C ARG A 88 -16.69 -3.07 -11.98
N VAL A 89 -16.04 -4.19 -11.75
CA VAL A 89 -14.94 -4.30 -10.81
C VAL A 89 -13.61 -4.35 -11.55
N THR A 90 -12.62 -3.67 -11.04
CA THR A 90 -11.23 -3.73 -11.53
C THR A 90 -10.29 -4.03 -10.36
N ASN A 91 -9.27 -4.84 -10.61
CA ASN A 91 -8.24 -5.08 -9.58
C ASN A 91 -7.32 -3.88 -9.45
N GLY A 92 -6.66 -3.67 -8.30
CA GLY A 92 -6.04 -2.42 -8.13
C GLY A 92 -4.95 -2.09 -7.15
N PRO A 93 -4.33 -2.98 -6.37
CA PRO A 93 -3.28 -2.53 -5.47
C PRO A 93 -2.10 -1.85 -6.18
N ALA A 94 -1.63 -2.39 -7.31
CA ALA A 94 -0.50 -1.85 -8.07
C ALA A 94 -0.93 -0.95 -9.27
N GLY A 95 -2.22 -0.62 -9.36
CA GLY A 95 -2.80 0.16 -10.45
C GLY A 95 -4.10 -0.44 -10.96
N ALA A 96 -4.80 0.27 -11.83
CA ALA A 96 -6.04 -0.21 -12.41
C ALA A 96 -5.73 -1.32 -13.44
N GLY A 97 -5.81 -2.56 -13.00
CA GLY A 97 -5.51 -3.73 -13.83
C GLY A 97 -6.75 -4.52 -14.22
N PRO A 98 -6.67 -5.32 -15.27
CA PRO A 98 -7.77 -6.18 -15.69
C PRO A 98 -7.99 -7.37 -14.76
N GLY A 99 -6.98 -7.73 -13.97
CA GLY A 99 -7.04 -8.78 -12.98
C GLY A 99 -7.59 -10.10 -13.49
N GLY A 100 -6.96 -10.72 -14.49
CA GLY A 100 -7.38 -12.01 -15.02
C GLY A 100 -8.06 -11.94 -16.40
N ALA A 101 -8.50 -13.09 -16.90
CA ALA A 101 -8.95 -13.28 -18.28
C ALA A 101 -10.02 -12.29 -18.76
N GLY A 102 -9.77 -11.64 -19.87
CA GLY A 102 -10.64 -10.68 -20.53
C GLY A 102 -9.82 -9.73 -21.42
N SER A 103 -10.45 -8.79 -22.10
CA SER A 103 -9.74 -7.78 -22.87
C SER A 103 -8.92 -6.90 -21.88
N GLN A 104 -7.65 -7.18 -21.81
CA GLN A 104 -6.71 -6.47 -20.94
C GLN A 104 -6.40 -5.12 -21.55
N LYS A 105 -6.96 -4.07 -21.00
CA LYS A 105 -6.58 -2.71 -21.37
C LYS A 105 -5.39 -2.28 -20.54
N PRO A 106 -4.35 -1.71 -21.19
CA PRO A 106 -3.21 -1.19 -20.45
C PRO A 106 -3.60 0.02 -19.57
N ALA A 107 -2.89 0.15 -18.47
CA ALA A 107 -2.98 1.27 -17.54
C ALA A 107 -1.58 1.58 -17.00
N THR A 108 -1.42 2.63 -16.21
CA THR A 108 -0.14 2.92 -15.58
C THR A 108 0.22 1.82 -14.59
N ALA A 109 1.35 1.16 -14.79
CA ALA A 109 1.95 0.31 -13.79
C ALA A 109 2.63 1.22 -12.75
N TRP A 110 1.92 1.48 -11.67
CA TRP A 110 2.43 2.28 -10.57
C TRP A 110 3.49 1.51 -9.77
N PRO A 111 4.34 2.18 -8.98
CA PRO A 111 5.18 1.48 -8.01
C PRO A 111 4.33 0.55 -7.13
N ALA A 112 4.87 -0.62 -6.80
CA ALA A 112 4.16 -1.59 -5.98
C ALA A 112 3.75 -0.99 -4.62
N PRO A 113 2.67 -1.45 -3.98
CA PRO A 113 2.23 -0.95 -2.68
C PRO A 113 3.30 -0.95 -1.59
N ILE A 114 4.18 -1.95 -1.56
CA ILE A 114 5.32 -1.97 -0.62
C ILE A 114 6.29 -0.80 -0.88
N ALA A 115 6.51 -0.42 -2.15
CA ALA A 115 7.26 0.79 -2.49
C ALA A 115 6.52 2.04 -2.02
N LEU A 116 5.20 2.12 -2.28
CA LEU A 116 4.39 3.22 -1.75
C LEU A 116 4.52 3.33 -0.23
N ALA A 117 4.48 2.20 0.48
CA ALA A 117 4.66 2.16 1.93
C ALA A 117 6.02 2.66 2.38
N ALA A 118 7.08 2.34 1.63
CA ALA A 118 8.43 2.83 1.89
C ALA A 118 8.57 4.35 1.77
N SER A 119 7.62 5.02 1.13
CA SER A 119 7.58 6.50 1.14
C SER A 119 7.26 7.09 2.51
N TRP A 120 6.54 6.37 3.38
CA TRP A 120 6.00 6.86 4.66
C TRP A 120 5.27 8.19 4.52
N ASP A 121 4.55 8.37 3.41
CA ASP A 121 3.88 9.62 3.06
C ASP A 121 2.39 9.41 2.76
N PRO A 122 1.49 9.73 3.70
CA PRO A 122 0.05 9.60 3.49
C PRO A 122 -0.49 10.48 2.34
N GLU A 123 0.11 11.64 2.08
CA GLU A 123 -0.35 12.49 0.96
C GLU A 123 0.04 11.89 -0.40
N LEU A 124 1.20 11.23 -0.46
CA LEU A 124 1.58 10.46 -1.64
C LEU A 124 0.64 9.28 -1.84
N ALA A 125 0.28 8.55 -0.76
CA ALA A 125 -0.70 7.47 -0.81
C ALA A 125 -2.09 7.95 -1.24
N ARG A 126 -2.54 9.13 -0.80
CA ARG A 126 -3.78 9.77 -1.24
C ARG A 126 -3.76 10.07 -2.74
N THR A 127 -2.66 10.67 -3.22
CA THR A 127 -2.50 11.02 -4.63
C THR A 127 -2.46 9.76 -5.50
N TYR A 128 -1.74 8.73 -5.06
CA TYR A 128 -1.69 7.42 -5.73
C TYR A 128 -3.11 6.83 -5.89
N GLY A 129 -3.88 6.76 -4.81
CA GLY A 129 -5.26 6.27 -4.84
C GLY A 129 -6.16 7.07 -5.78
N HIS A 130 -6.02 8.39 -5.79
CA HIS A 130 -6.75 9.27 -6.70
C HIS A 130 -6.46 8.98 -8.17
N LEU A 131 -5.19 8.88 -8.56
CA LEU A 131 -4.78 8.65 -9.94
C LEU A 131 -5.16 7.23 -10.42
N ALA A 132 -4.95 6.20 -9.61
CA ALA A 132 -5.38 4.83 -9.92
C ALA A 132 -6.91 4.74 -10.10
N ALA A 133 -7.68 5.48 -9.31
CA ALA A 133 -9.12 5.53 -9.44
C ALA A 133 -9.61 6.30 -10.70
N ASP A 134 -8.92 7.35 -11.10
CA ASP A 134 -9.20 8.02 -12.38
C ASP A 134 -8.98 7.10 -13.58
N GLU A 135 -7.93 6.25 -13.54
CA GLU A 135 -7.72 5.21 -14.56
C GLU A 135 -8.80 4.12 -14.51
N THR A 136 -9.21 3.70 -13.31
CA THR A 136 -10.33 2.77 -13.13
C THR A 136 -11.58 3.25 -13.88
N ARG A 137 -11.90 4.53 -13.77
CA ARG A 137 -12.98 5.15 -14.54
C ARG A 137 -12.71 5.16 -16.03
N SER A 138 -11.49 5.46 -16.44
CA SER A 138 -11.07 5.48 -17.85
C SER A 138 -11.21 4.09 -18.49
N LEU A 139 -11.01 3.03 -17.70
CA LEU A 139 -11.23 1.64 -18.12
C LEU A 139 -12.71 1.23 -18.12
N GLY A 140 -13.61 2.05 -17.56
CA GLY A 140 -15.06 1.83 -17.52
C GLY A 140 -15.55 1.08 -16.30
N SER A 141 -14.74 1.01 -15.24
CA SER A 141 -15.09 0.39 -13.96
C SER A 141 -15.51 1.43 -12.93
N ASN A 142 -16.26 1.01 -11.92
CA ASN A 142 -16.79 1.85 -10.85
C ASN A 142 -16.43 1.36 -9.44
N LEU A 143 -15.74 0.23 -9.34
CA LEU A 143 -15.16 -0.30 -8.12
C LEU A 143 -13.71 -0.71 -8.40
N LEU A 144 -12.81 -0.31 -7.49
CA LEU A 144 -11.40 -0.68 -7.48
C LEU A 144 -11.12 -1.54 -6.26
N GLU A 145 -10.66 -2.79 -6.46
CA GLU A 145 -10.25 -3.72 -5.40
C GLU A 145 -8.88 -3.30 -4.83
N SER A 146 -8.90 -2.24 -4.04
CA SER A 146 -7.72 -1.58 -3.45
C SER A 146 -8.13 -0.78 -2.22
N PRO A 147 -7.19 -0.61 -1.25
CA PRO A 147 -5.86 -1.22 -1.14
C PRO A 147 -5.88 -2.65 -0.58
N ASP A 148 -4.77 -3.39 -0.75
CA ASP A 148 -4.44 -4.57 0.06
C ASP A 148 -3.75 -4.08 1.34
N ILE A 149 -4.33 -4.45 2.49
CA ILE A 149 -3.85 -4.01 3.80
C ILE A 149 -3.58 -5.16 4.77
N ASN A 150 -3.36 -6.35 4.22
CA ASN A 150 -2.86 -7.47 5.00
C ASN A 150 -1.45 -7.16 5.51
N ILE A 151 -1.15 -7.60 6.73
CA ILE A 151 0.16 -7.42 7.36
C ILE A 151 1.18 -8.33 6.70
N ALA A 152 2.35 -7.80 6.33
CA ALA A 152 3.51 -8.58 5.91
C ALA A 152 4.06 -9.36 7.12
N ARG A 153 3.41 -10.48 7.44
CA ARG A 153 3.70 -11.30 8.62
C ARG A 153 5.03 -12.05 8.50
N VAL A 154 5.28 -12.57 7.31
CA VAL A 154 6.52 -13.26 6.94
C VAL A 154 7.04 -12.71 5.62
N PRO A 155 8.36 -12.56 5.46
CA PRO A 155 8.92 -12.05 4.20
C PRO A 155 8.75 -13.02 3.02
N GLN A 156 8.38 -14.27 3.26
CA GLN A 156 8.13 -15.30 2.24
C GLN A 156 6.76 -15.18 1.58
N GLY A 157 5.86 -14.38 2.12
CA GLY A 157 4.50 -14.25 1.58
C GLY A 157 4.49 -13.74 0.14
N GLY A 158 3.88 -14.51 -0.77
CA GLY A 158 3.92 -14.21 -2.22
C GLY A 158 3.23 -12.91 -2.63
N ARG A 159 2.49 -12.27 -1.72
CA ARG A 159 1.80 -10.98 -1.94
C ARG A 159 2.31 -9.85 -1.05
N VAL A 160 3.51 -9.98 -0.47
CA VAL A 160 4.09 -8.90 0.34
C VAL A 160 4.23 -7.62 -0.48
N PHE A 161 4.59 -7.72 -1.75
CA PHE A 161 4.67 -6.56 -2.65
C PHE A 161 3.36 -5.76 -2.78
N GLU A 162 2.19 -6.38 -2.53
CA GLU A 162 0.88 -5.72 -2.54
C GLU A 162 0.52 -5.04 -1.21
N SER A 163 1.24 -5.33 -0.13
CA SER A 163 0.95 -4.85 1.21
C SER A 163 1.65 -3.52 1.54
N TYR A 164 1.23 -2.90 2.65
CA TYR A 164 1.88 -1.70 3.20
C TYR A 164 2.86 -2.01 4.33
N GLY A 165 3.28 -3.27 4.48
CA GLY A 165 4.33 -3.67 5.42
C GLY A 165 3.85 -4.39 6.68
N GLU A 166 4.72 -4.43 7.68
CA GLU A 166 4.56 -5.27 8.88
C GLU A 166 3.92 -4.56 10.09
N ASP A 167 3.78 -3.23 10.03
CA ASP A 167 3.30 -2.44 11.17
C ASP A 167 1.86 -1.98 11.00
N PRO A 168 0.92 -2.35 11.90
CA PRO A 168 -0.49 -2.01 11.77
C PRO A 168 -0.78 -0.51 11.82
N TYR A 169 0.06 0.33 12.45
CA TYR A 169 -0.13 1.77 12.46
C TYR A 169 0.26 2.39 11.12
N LEU A 170 1.41 2.02 10.56
CA LEU A 170 1.85 2.47 9.23
C LEU A 170 0.82 2.06 8.17
N VAL A 171 0.42 0.79 8.16
CA VAL A 171 -0.60 0.25 7.23
C VAL A 171 -1.90 1.04 7.37
N SER A 172 -2.38 1.31 8.59
CA SER A 172 -3.62 2.06 8.82
C SER A 172 -3.57 3.48 8.25
N ARG A 173 -2.47 4.21 8.47
CA ARG A 173 -2.37 5.61 8.01
C ARG A 173 -2.32 5.72 6.50
N LEU A 174 -1.58 4.81 5.84
CA LEU A 174 -1.49 4.77 4.38
C LEU A 174 -2.80 4.28 3.74
N ALA A 175 -3.43 3.27 4.34
CA ALA A 175 -4.72 2.75 3.88
C ALA A 175 -5.82 3.82 3.90
N VAL A 176 -5.97 4.54 5.02
CA VAL A 176 -6.94 5.63 5.14
C VAL A 176 -6.72 6.66 4.04
N ALA A 177 -5.50 7.14 3.86
CA ALA A 177 -5.20 8.14 2.86
C ALA A 177 -5.45 7.65 1.42
N ASN A 178 -5.06 6.40 1.11
CA ASN A 178 -5.28 5.80 -0.21
C ASN A 178 -6.78 5.65 -0.52
N ILE A 179 -7.57 5.12 0.42
CA ILE A 179 -9.04 4.98 0.29
C ILE A 179 -9.70 6.35 0.07
N GLU A 180 -9.32 7.37 0.83
CA GLU A 180 -9.83 8.73 0.65
C GLU A 180 -9.48 9.27 -0.75
N GLY A 181 -8.27 8.99 -1.24
CA GLY A 181 -7.86 9.31 -2.60
C GLY A 181 -8.76 8.64 -3.64
N ILE A 182 -8.94 7.34 -3.56
CA ILE A 182 -9.82 6.57 -4.46
C ILE A 182 -11.24 7.15 -4.44
N GLN A 183 -11.83 7.28 -3.26
CA GLN A 183 -13.23 7.65 -3.09
C GLN A 183 -13.51 9.12 -3.45
N SER A 184 -12.49 9.99 -3.40
CA SER A 184 -12.59 11.38 -3.83
C SER A 184 -13.02 11.51 -5.30
N THR A 185 -12.67 10.56 -6.14
CA THR A 185 -13.05 10.53 -7.56
C THR A 185 -14.49 10.05 -7.80
N GLY A 186 -15.10 9.37 -6.82
CA GLY A 186 -16.39 8.70 -6.95
C GLY A 186 -16.27 7.23 -7.40
N ILE A 187 -15.07 6.67 -7.44
CA ILE A 187 -14.83 5.23 -7.53
C ILE A 187 -15.02 4.64 -6.14
N ILE A 188 -15.64 3.46 -6.06
CA ILE A 188 -15.80 2.71 -4.82
C ILE A 188 -14.49 2.01 -4.51
N ALA A 189 -13.89 2.30 -3.36
CA ALA A 189 -12.77 1.52 -2.84
C ALA A 189 -13.29 0.22 -2.24
N ASN A 190 -12.60 -0.90 -2.53
CA ASN A 190 -12.86 -2.20 -1.95
C ASN A 190 -11.60 -2.67 -1.24
N VAL A 191 -11.51 -2.39 0.07
CA VAL A 191 -10.34 -2.74 0.87
C VAL A 191 -10.28 -4.25 1.10
N LYS A 192 -9.06 -4.83 1.01
CA LYS A 192 -8.86 -6.28 1.04
C LYS A 192 -7.61 -6.70 1.80
N HIS A 193 -7.46 -7.95 2.19
CA HIS A 193 -8.46 -9.03 2.28
C HIS A 193 -8.81 -9.23 3.75
N TYR A 194 -10.05 -9.08 4.12
CA TYR A 194 -10.48 -9.18 5.51
C TYR A 194 -10.80 -10.63 5.88
N VAL A 195 -9.99 -11.26 6.74
CA VAL A 195 -8.83 -10.81 7.50
C VAL A 195 -7.74 -11.90 7.47
N ALA A 196 -6.51 -11.51 7.77
CA ALA A 196 -5.37 -12.43 7.99
C ALA A 196 -4.90 -13.25 6.78
N ASN A 197 -5.19 -12.84 5.53
CA ASN A 197 -4.60 -13.47 4.34
C ASN A 197 -3.10 -13.12 4.22
N ASN A 198 -2.26 -13.78 5.07
CA ASN A 198 -0.85 -13.42 5.27
C ASN A 198 0.15 -14.41 4.65
N GLN A 199 -0.34 -15.46 3.97
CA GLN A 199 0.45 -16.42 3.21
C GLN A 199 -0.36 -16.91 2.01
N GLU A 200 0.34 -17.37 0.97
CA GLU A 200 -0.29 -17.94 -0.22
C GLU A 200 -0.38 -19.45 -0.15
N THR A 201 0.54 -20.09 0.59
CA THR A 201 0.55 -21.54 0.81
C THR A 201 -0.75 -21.97 1.50
N ASP A 202 -1.50 -22.84 0.83
CA ASP A 202 -2.78 -23.40 1.28
C ASP A 202 -3.87 -22.36 1.62
N ARG A 203 -3.76 -21.11 1.16
CA ARG A 203 -4.64 -19.98 1.53
C ARG A 203 -6.14 -20.28 1.40
N GLY A 204 -6.55 -21.13 0.45
CA GLY A 204 -7.96 -21.51 0.24
C GLY A 204 -8.51 -22.56 1.20
N SER A 205 -7.67 -23.13 2.09
CA SER A 205 -8.06 -24.24 2.97
C SER A 205 -7.43 -24.20 4.36
N ILE A 206 -6.38 -23.41 4.56
CA ILE A 206 -5.67 -23.33 5.85
C ILE A 206 -6.59 -22.77 6.95
N ASN A 207 -6.41 -23.26 8.17
CA ASN A 207 -7.03 -22.70 9.36
C ASN A 207 -5.99 -21.91 10.18
N GLU A 208 -6.13 -20.61 10.22
CA GLU A 208 -5.29 -19.72 10.98
C GLU A 208 -5.81 -19.62 12.42
N VAL A 209 -5.06 -20.17 13.37
CA VAL A 209 -5.38 -20.10 14.79
C VAL A 209 -4.76 -18.87 15.39
N ILE A 210 -5.60 -17.88 15.65
CA ILE A 210 -5.20 -16.54 16.09
C ILE A 210 -6.02 -16.17 17.33
N ASP A 211 -5.38 -15.75 18.41
CA ASP A 211 -6.10 -15.24 19.57
C ASP A 211 -6.75 -13.88 19.29
N GLU A 212 -7.82 -13.55 20.03
CA GLU A 212 -8.60 -12.34 19.79
C GLU A 212 -7.75 -11.07 19.94
N ARG A 213 -6.86 -11.01 20.91
CA ARG A 213 -6.01 -9.84 21.14
C ARG A 213 -5.09 -9.60 19.96
N THR A 214 -4.46 -10.64 19.44
CA THR A 214 -3.61 -10.57 18.25
C THR A 214 -4.40 -10.12 17.02
N LEU A 215 -5.60 -10.65 16.80
CA LEU A 215 -6.48 -10.17 15.74
C LEU A 215 -6.75 -8.65 15.88
N ARG A 216 -7.11 -8.20 17.09
CA ARG A 216 -7.50 -6.82 17.37
C ARG A 216 -6.35 -5.82 17.32
N GLU A 217 -5.14 -6.23 17.69
CA GLU A 217 -3.99 -5.32 17.80
C GLU A 217 -3.06 -5.34 16.58
N ILE A 218 -3.07 -6.43 15.79
CA ILE A 218 -2.17 -6.58 14.63
C ILE A 218 -2.94 -6.61 13.30
N TYR A 219 -3.92 -7.50 13.13
CA TYR A 219 -4.51 -7.79 11.82
C TYR A 219 -5.75 -6.96 11.48
N MET A 220 -6.48 -6.49 12.48
CA MET A 220 -7.70 -5.70 12.28
C MET A 220 -7.54 -4.17 12.28
N PRO A 221 -6.50 -3.53 12.87
CA PRO A 221 -6.46 -2.08 13.02
C PRO A 221 -6.59 -1.29 11.73
N ALA A 222 -5.95 -1.77 10.64
CA ALA A 222 -6.03 -1.10 9.35
C ALA A 222 -7.43 -1.18 8.73
N PHE A 223 -8.14 -2.29 8.92
CA PHE A 223 -9.54 -2.44 8.50
C PHE A 223 -10.48 -1.59 9.35
N GLU A 224 -10.28 -1.56 10.67
CA GLU A 224 -11.05 -0.70 11.57
C GLU A 224 -10.90 0.78 11.18
N ALA A 225 -9.66 1.23 10.92
CA ALA A 225 -9.38 2.59 10.46
C ALA A 225 -10.01 2.87 9.08
N SER A 226 -9.97 1.90 8.17
CA SER A 226 -10.61 2.03 6.85
C SER A 226 -12.12 2.24 6.95
N VAL A 227 -12.78 1.57 7.90
CA VAL A 227 -14.22 1.71 8.15
C VAL A 227 -14.52 3.02 8.88
N LYS A 228 -13.84 3.27 10.02
CA LYS A 228 -14.21 4.36 10.95
C LYS A 228 -13.67 5.73 10.55
N GLU A 229 -12.53 5.79 9.86
CA GLU A 229 -11.89 7.05 9.49
C GLU A 229 -12.06 7.36 7.99
N ALA A 230 -11.74 6.40 7.12
CA ALA A 230 -11.88 6.59 5.67
C ALA A 230 -13.31 6.36 5.13
N HIS A 231 -14.22 5.83 5.94
CA HIS A 231 -15.58 5.49 5.53
C HIS A 231 -15.61 4.70 4.23
N VAL A 232 -14.80 3.63 4.18
CA VAL A 232 -14.68 2.78 2.99
C VAL A 232 -16.05 2.24 2.58
N ALA A 233 -16.35 2.29 1.29
CA ALA A 233 -17.66 1.91 0.77
C ALA A 233 -17.84 0.41 0.59
N SER A 234 -16.73 -0.32 0.41
CA SER A 234 -16.76 -1.77 0.22
C SER A 234 -15.55 -2.44 0.86
N LEU A 235 -15.71 -3.72 1.22
CA LEU A 235 -14.69 -4.55 1.86
C LEU A 235 -14.75 -5.94 1.24
N MET A 236 -13.60 -6.62 1.08
CA MET A 236 -13.52 -7.98 0.55
C MET A 236 -13.13 -8.95 1.67
N CYS A 237 -13.96 -10.00 1.90
CA CYS A 237 -13.59 -11.10 2.79
C CYS A 237 -12.56 -12.03 2.14
N ALA A 238 -11.65 -12.57 2.95
CA ALA A 238 -10.49 -13.32 2.51
C ALA A 238 -10.75 -14.83 2.30
N TYR A 239 -9.72 -15.55 1.85
CA TYR A 239 -9.80 -16.99 1.59
C TYR A 239 -9.74 -17.87 2.82
N PRO A 240 -8.85 -17.64 3.83
CA PRO A 240 -8.54 -18.62 4.86
C PRO A 240 -9.71 -18.84 5.83
N ARG A 241 -9.53 -19.85 6.66
CA ARG A 241 -10.33 -19.97 7.89
C ARG A 241 -9.59 -19.27 9.02
N VAL A 242 -10.32 -18.45 9.77
CA VAL A 242 -9.83 -17.92 11.04
C VAL A 242 -10.57 -18.64 12.18
N ASN A 243 -9.82 -19.32 13.04
CA ASN A 243 -10.35 -20.07 14.17
C ASN A 243 -11.48 -21.05 13.79
N GLY A 244 -11.33 -21.71 12.64
CA GLY A 244 -12.22 -22.78 12.17
C GLY A 244 -13.31 -22.35 11.19
N PHE A 245 -13.54 -21.05 10.96
CA PHE A 245 -14.58 -20.54 10.07
C PHE A 245 -13.93 -19.80 8.88
N TYR A 246 -14.39 -20.06 7.67
CA TYR A 246 -14.01 -19.25 6.51
C TYR A 246 -14.45 -17.80 6.72
N ASP A 247 -13.61 -16.86 6.34
CA ASP A 247 -13.86 -15.45 6.59
C ASP A 247 -15.20 -14.97 6.01
N CYS A 248 -15.53 -15.42 4.79
CA CYS A 248 -16.77 -15.05 4.10
C CYS A 248 -18.04 -15.64 4.71
N GLU A 249 -17.96 -16.52 5.70
CA GLU A 249 -19.12 -17.10 6.43
C GLU A 249 -19.05 -16.89 7.94
N SER A 250 -18.01 -16.17 8.41
CA SER A 250 -17.80 -15.95 9.83
C SER A 250 -18.75 -14.90 10.38
N LYS A 251 -19.75 -15.35 11.15
CA LYS A 251 -20.66 -14.45 11.86
C LYS A 251 -19.92 -13.49 12.79
N LEU A 252 -18.85 -13.96 13.46
CA LEU A 252 -18.04 -13.13 14.33
C LEU A 252 -17.40 -11.99 13.53
N LEU A 253 -16.70 -12.31 12.44
CA LEU A 253 -15.95 -11.33 11.66
C LEU A 253 -16.86 -10.37 10.92
N LEU A 254 -17.81 -10.88 10.12
CA LEU A 254 -18.66 -10.04 9.27
C LEU A 254 -19.82 -9.43 10.05
N GLY A 255 -20.49 -10.22 10.88
CA GLY A 255 -21.70 -9.79 11.59
C GLY A 255 -21.43 -8.99 12.85
N ASP A 256 -20.64 -9.56 13.76
CA ASP A 256 -20.48 -8.95 15.08
C ASP A 256 -19.41 -7.85 15.06
N VAL A 257 -18.25 -8.07 14.45
CA VAL A 257 -17.17 -7.06 14.40
C VAL A 257 -17.49 -5.96 13.38
N ILE A 258 -17.59 -6.30 12.09
CA ILE A 258 -17.74 -5.27 11.04
C ILE A 258 -19.06 -4.52 11.17
N ARG A 259 -20.18 -5.27 11.23
CA ARG A 259 -21.51 -4.64 11.17
C ARG A 259 -21.92 -3.98 12.47
N LYS A 260 -21.72 -4.67 13.62
CA LYS A 260 -22.25 -4.17 14.91
C LYS A 260 -21.23 -3.31 15.66
N GLU A 261 -19.97 -3.74 15.75
CA GLU A 261 -18.97 -3.02 16.54
C GLU A 261 -18.39 -1.82 15.80
N TRP A 262 -18.13 -1.98 14.47
CA TRP A 262 -17.58 -0.89 13.66
C TRP A 262 -18.64 -0.05 12.95
N ASP A 263 -19.91 -0.47 12.98
CA ASP A 263 -21.06 0.20 12.34
C ASP A 263 -20.84 0.39 10.81
N PHE A 264 -20.30 -0.65 10.16
CA PHE A 264 -20.00 -0.59 8.73
C PHE A 264 -21.28 -0.57 7.92
N ASP A 265 -21.53 0.52 7.23
CA ASP A 265 -22.70 0.78 6.38
C ASP A 265 -22.47 0.46 4.88
N GLY A 266 -21.24 0.01 4.52
CA GLY A 266 -20.89 -0.41 3.17
C GLY A 266 -21.33 -1.83 2.82
N PHE A 267 -20.86 -2.37 1.70
CA PHE A 267 -21.14 -3.74 1.29
C PHE A 267 -19.87 -4.60 1.26
N ILE A 268 -20.04 -5.91 1.48
CA ILE A 268 -18.94 -6.88 1.56
C ILE A 268 -18.98 -7.76 0.31
N THR A 269 -17.89 -7.83 -0.42
CA THR A 269 -17.69 -8.77 -1.53
C THR A 269 -16.88 -9.98 -1.04
N SER A 270 -17.02 -11.12 -1.70
CA SER A 270 -16.05 -12.21 -1.52
C SER A 270 -14.80 -11.97 -2.35
N ASP A 271 -13.68 -12.51 -1.93
CA ASP A 271 -12.61 -12.84 -2.85
C ASP A 271 -13.06 -13.96 -3.82
N PHE A 272 -12.33 -14.18 -4.90
CA PHE A 272 -12.75 -15.03 -6.02
C PHE A 272 -12.71 -16.52 -5.65
N GLY A 273 -13.91 -17.07 -5.39
CA GLY A 273 -14.03 -18.46 -4.95
C GLY A 273 -13.82 -18.67 -3.45
N ALA A 274 -13.82 -17.58 -2.65
CA ALA A 274 -13.68 -17.64 -1.20
C ALA A 274 -15.00 -17.98 -0.47
N VAL A 275 -16.11 -18.12 -1.16
CA VAL A 275 -17.38 -18.55 -0.57
C VAL A 275 -17.44 -20.07 -0.50
N HIS A 276 -17.77 -20.62 0.68
CA HIS A 276 -17.83 -22.05 0.92
C HIS A 276 -19.21 -22.54 1.38
N SER A 277 -20.14 -21.63 1.64
CA SER A 277 -21.51 -21.96 2.06
C SER A 277 -22.52 -20.93 1.53
N THR A 278 -23.78 -21.34 1.42
CA THR A 278 -24.89 -20.45 1.03
C THR A 278 -25.48 -19.76 2.25
N ILE A 279 -26.05 -20.54 3.17
CA ILE A 279 -26.83 -20.02 4.31
C ILE A 279 -25.94 -19.26 5.29
N ALA A 280 -24.80 -19.88 5.69
CA ALA A 280 -23.91 -19.28 6.67
C ALA A 280 -23.32 -17.95 6.14
N SER A 281 -22.89 -17.89 4.87
CA SER A 281 -22.33 -16.67 4.27
C SER A 281 -23.34 -15.53 4.21
N VAL A 282 -24.58 -15.78 3.78
CA VAL A 282 -25.66 -14.77 3.76
C VAL A 282 -25.98 -14.27 5.16
N LEU A 283 -26.16 -15.20 6.11
CA LEU A 283 -26.53 -14.86 7.49
C LEU A 283 -25.38 -14.21 8.27
N ALA A 284 -24.12 -14.46 7.87
CA ALA A 284 -22.96 -13.74 8.39
C ALA A 284 -22.89 -12.29 7.91
N GLY A 285 -23.49 -11.97 6.76
CA GLY A 285 -23.52 -10.61 6.24
C GLY A 285 -22.70 -10.36 4.97
N LEU A 286 -22.32 -11.42 4.22
CA LEU A 286 -21.75 -11.31 2.89
C LEU A 286 -22.79 -10.76 1.91
N ASP A 287 -22.41 -9.75 1.10
CA ASP A 287 -23.35 -9.06 0.21
C ASP A 287 -23.24 -9.49 -1.25
N LEU A 288 -22.07 -9.92 -1.69
CA LEU A 288 -21.82 -10.19 -3.10
C LEU A 288 -20.82 -11.33 -3.29
N GLU A 289 -21.25 -12.41 -3.92
CA GLU A 289 -20.35 -13.50 -4.33
C GLU A 289 -19.68 -13.17 -5.68
N LEU A 290 -18.34 -13.23 -5.74
CA LEU A 290 -17.53 -13.01 -6.94
C LEU A 290 -16.63 -14.22 -7.22
N PRO A 291 -16.23 -14.49 -8.49
CA PRO A 291 -16.58 -13.72 -9.70
C PRO A 291 -17.93 -14.12 -10.29
N THR A 292 -18.48 -15.26 -9.88
CA THR A 292 -19.76 -15.82 -10.36
C THR A 292 -20.51 -16.45 -9.20
N GLY A 293 -21.83 -16.65 -9.35
CA GLY A 293 -22.66 -17.27 -8.32
C GLY A 293 -22.54 -18.80 -8.34
N ILE A 294 -21.79 -19.35 -7.41
CA ILE A 294 -21.77 -20.79 -7.11
C ILE A 294 -22.73 -21.10 -5.97
N TYR A 295 -22.66 -20.33 -4.91
CA TYR A 295 -23.45 -20.47 -3.69
C TYR A 295 -24.67 -19.53 -3.66
N PHE A 296 -24.54 -18.31 -4.24
CA PHE A 296 -25.60 -17.29 -4.25
C PHE A 296 -26.48 -17.35 -5.50
N ASN A 297 -26.66 -18.52 -6.08
CA ASN A 297 -27.49 -18.80 -7.23
C ASN A 297 -28.66 -19.74 -6.86
N GLY A 298 -28.80 -20.87 -7.54
CA GLY A 298 -29.89 -21.83 -7.31
C GLY A 298 -29.97 -22.39 -5.88
N ALA A 299 -28.83 -22.54 -5.19
CA ALA A 299 -28.79 -22.95 -3.80
C ALA A 299 -29.42 -21.89 -2.87
N LEU A 300 -29.13 -20.60 -3.11
CA LEU A 300 -29.72 -19.51 -2.32
C LEU A 300 -31.24 -19.42 -2.54
N ARG A 301 -31.70 -19.59 -3.78
CA ARG A 301 -33.12 -19.64 -4.05
C ARG A 301 -33.82 -20.74 -3.23
N LYS A 302 -33.27 -21.94 -3.22
CA LYS A 302 -33.84 -23.06 -2.43
C LYS A 302 -33.85 -22.74 -0.93
N ALA A 303 -32.82 -22.12 -0.40
CA ALA A 303 -32.74 -21.74 1.02
C ALA A 303 -33.79 -20.65 1.37
N VAL A 304 -34.13 -19.76 0.44
CA VAL A 304 -35.19 -18.76 0.63
C VAL A 304 -36.56 -19.44 0.53
N ASP A 305 -36.78 -20.31 -0.46
CA ASP A 305 -38.04 -21.02 -0.66
C ASP A 305 -38.37 -21.96 0.52
N SER A 306 -37.34 -22.55 1.18
CA SER A 306 -37.50 -23.37 2.38
C SER A 306 -37.64 -22.56 3.68
N GLY A 307 -37.42 -21.25 3.64
CA GLY A 307 -37.46 -20.37 4.81
C GLY A 307 -36.17 -20.38 5.68
N GLU A 308 -35.12 -21.10 5.28
CA GLU A 308 -33.81 -21.09 5.99
C GLU A 308 -33.11 -19.74 5.89
N VAL A 309 -33.28 -19.03 4.77
CA VAL A 309 -32.86 -17.66 4.59
C VAL A 309 -34.08 -16.75 4.41
N PRO A 310 -34.32 -15.77 5.30
CA PRO A 310 -35.41 -14.85 5.13
C PRO A 310 -35.14 -13.91 3.94
N ILE A 311 -36.18 -13.68 3.11
CA ILE A 311 -36.05 -12.76 1.96
C ILE A 311 -35.58 -11.36 2.38
N ALA A 312 -35.90 -10.93 3.59
CA ALA A 312 -35.40 -9.66 4.14
C ALA A 312 -33.88 -9.59 4.21
N ALA A 313 -33.17 -10.71 4.37
CA ALA A 313 -31.72 -10.72 4.34
C ALA A 313 -31.19 -10.38 2.94
N ILE A 314 -31.84 -10.89 1.88
CA ILE A 314 -31.49 -10.56 0.50
C ILE A 314 -31.79 -9.08 0.21
N ASP A 315 -32.90 -8.56 0.74
CA ASP A 315 -33.26 -7.16 0.57
C ASP A 315 -32.22 -6.24 1.20
N GLU A 316 -31.76 -6.53 2.41
CA GLU A 316 -30.71 -5.72 3.09
C GLU A 316 -29.37 -5.78 2.36
N ILE A 317 -28.95 -6.93 1.82
CA ILE A 317 -27.77 -7.07 0.97
C ILE A 317 -27.83 -6.07 -0.20
N LEU A 318 -28.94 -6.06 -0.93
CA LEU A 318 -29.13 -5.18 -2.08
C LEU A 318 -29.24 -3.71 -1.68
N VAL A 319 -29.90 -3.42 -0.56
CA VAL A 319 -30.03 -2.04 -0.03
C VAL A 319 -28.65 -1.45 0.28
N ARG A 320 -27.77 -2.18 0.98
CA ARG A 320 -26.42 -1.71 1.30
C ARG A 320 -25.64 -1.35 0.04
N ARG A 321 -25.57 -2.26 -0.93
CA ARG A 321 -24.84 -2.01 -2.17
C ARG A 321 -25.40 -0.85 -2.98
N TYR A 322 -26.73 -0.82 -3.18
CA TYR A 322 -27.34 0.25 -3.97
C TYR A 322 -27.26 1.60 -3.28
N ALA A 323 -27.35 1.64 -1.95
CA ALA A 323 -27.13 2.88 -1.20
C ALA A 323 -25.75 3.45 -1.46
N LYS A 324 -24.67 2.63 -1.37
CA LYS A 324 -23.31 3.08 -1.69
C LYS A 324 -23.18 3.50 -3.15
N MET A 325 -23.70 2.74 -4.10
CA MET A 325 -23.68 3.12 -5.52
C MET A 325 -24.39 4.47 -5.75
N MET A 326 -25.47 4.78 -5.01
CA MET A 326 -26.16 6.07 -5.07
C MET A 326 -25.33 7.20 -4.45
N GLU A 327 -24.73 6.97 -3.28
CA GLU A 327 -23.84 7.93 -2.61
C GLU A 327 -22.65 8.33 -3.50
N PHE A 328 -22.12 7.35 -4.25
CA PHE A 328 -21.00 7.57 -5.19
C PHE A 328 -21.46 8.12 -6.56
N GLY A 329 -22.79 8.30 -6.76
CA GLY A 329 -23.36 8.95 -7.94
C GLY A 329 -23.57 8.03 -9.14
N TRP A 330 -23.47 6.71 -8.98
CA TRP A 330 -23.54 5.75 -10.08
C TRP A 330 -24.97 5.52 -10.61
N PHE A 331 -26.00 5.94 -9.90
CA PHE A 331 -27.41 5.94 -10.37
C PHE A 331 -27.78 7.15 -11.24
N GLY A 332 -26.84 8.03 -11.52
CA GLY A 332 -27.01 9.20 -12.40
C GLY A 332 -26.43 8.98 -13.79
N ALA A 333 -26.21 10.10 -14.50
CA ALA A 333 -25.50 10.07 -15.75
C ALA A 333 -24.07 9.58 -15.50
N GLN A 334 -23.70 8.48 -16.17
CA GLN A 334 -22.36 7.91 -16.01
C GLN A 334 -21.31 8.89 -16.50
N PRO A 335 -20.20 9.08 -15.77
CA PRO A 335 -19.10 9.89 -16.24
C PRO A 335 -18.56 9.34 -17.57
N ARG A 336 -18.25 10.23 -18.51
CA ARG A 336 -17.60 9.80 -19.76
C ARG A 336 -16.22 9.21 -19.44
N GLN A 337 -15.92 8.08 -20.04
CA GLN A 337 -14.56 7.55 -20.06
C GLN A 337 -13.64 8.58 -20.72
N ARG A 338 -12.47 8.80 -20.15
CA ARG A 338 -11.43 9.68 -20.67
C ARG A 338 -10.19 8.84 -20.97
N PRO A 339 -9.41 9.19 -21.98
CA PRO A 339 -8.09 8.59 -22.14
C PRO A 339 -7.23 8.83 -20.89
N ILE A 340 -6.41 7.83 -20.53
CA ILE A 340 -5.42 7.98 -19.47
C ILE A 340 -4.39 9.03 -19.92
N PRO A 341 -4.08 10.05 -19.10
CA PRO A 341 -3.07 11.05 -19.42
C PRO A 341 -1.65 10.49 -19.20
N VAL A 342 -1.18 9.70 -20.16
CA VAL A 342 0.02 8.87 -20.08
C VAL A 342 1.25 9.61 -19.56
N LEU A 343 1.54 10.79 -20.09
CA LEU A 343 2.73 11.55 -19.68
C LEU A 343 2.63 12.13 -18.27
N GLU A 344 1.44 12.54 -17.86
CA GLU A 344 1.20 13.07 -16.51
C GLU A 344 1.28 11.96 -15.46
N HIS A 345 0.65 10.82 -15.74
CA HIS A 345 0.68 9.66 -14.86
C HIS A 345 2.07 9.02 -14.79
N GLY A 346 2.77 8.90 -15.93
CA GLY A 346 4.15 8.46 -15.95
C GLY A 346 5.08 9.35 -15.12
N ALA A 347 4.93 10.68 -15.23
CA ALA A 347 5.71 11.60 -14.38
C ALA A 347 5.41 11.43 -12.89
N ALA A 348 4.14 11.16 -12.53
CA ALA A 348 3.76 10.86 -11.15
C ALA A 348 4.34 9.51 -10.70
N ALA A 349 4.26 8.45 -11.53
CA ALA A 349 4.83 7.14 -11.24
C ALA A 349 6.35 7.23 -10.98
N ARG A 350 7.09 7.96 -11.84
CA ARG A 350 8.52 8.25 -11.65
C ARG A 350 8.80 8.93 -10.32
N SER A 351 8.01 9.95 -9.99
CA SER A 351 8.17 10.69 -8.72
C SER A 351 7.89 9.80 -7.50
N PHE A 352 6.84 8.97 -7.56
CA PHE A 352 6.48 8.07 -6.47
C PHE A 352 7.57 7.01 -6.28
N ALA A 353 8.03 6.37 -7.36
CA ALA A 353 9.11 5.39 -7.31
C ALA A 353 10.38 5.99 -6.69
N ALA A 354 10.83 7.14 -7.16
CA ALA A 354 12.06 7.74 -6.68
C ALA A 354 12.00 8.15 -5.19
N GLN A 355 10.81 8.57 -4.69
CA GLN A 355 10.61 8.91 -3.27
C GLN A 355 10.46 7.69 -2.35
N SER A 356 10.21 6.52 -2.93
CA SER A 356 10.01 5.25 -2.23
C SER A 356 11.27 4.41 -2.10
N MET A 357 12.30 4.70 -2.90
CA MET A 357 13.57 3.97 -2.86
C MET A 357 14.29 4.17 -1.53
N VAL A 358 14.81 3.07 -0.99
CA VAL A 358 15.49 3.05 0.30
C VAL A 358 16.99 2.84 0.09
N LEU A 359 17.79 3.82 0.48
CA LEU A 359 19.24 3.69 0.46
C LEU A 359 19.67 2.89 1.69
N LEU A 360 20.08 1.62 1.49
CA LEU A 360 20.44 0.71 2.57
C LEU A 360 21.90 0.84 3.00
N LYS A 361 22.81 1.14 2.06
CA LYS A 361 24.23 1.29 2.33
C LYS A 361 24.84 2.34 1.40
N ASN A 362 25.76 3.18 1.89
CA ASN A 362 26.47 4.18 1.08
C ASN A 362 27.85 4.54 1.69
N GLU A 363 28.76 3.60 1.69
CA GLU A 363 30.13 3.79 2.22
C GLU A 363 30.92 4.75 1.35
N GLY A 364 31.67 5.62 2.00
CA GLY A 364 32.53 6.61 1.34
C GLY A 364 31.74 7.62 0.50
N SER A 365 30.43 7.73 0.72
CA SER A 365 29.53 8.60 -0.07
C SER A 365 29.68 8.35 -1.57
N LEU A 366 29.68 7.06 -1.98
CA LEU A 366 29.77 6.66 -3.39
C LEU A 366 28.58 7.19 -4.19
N LEU A 367 27.40 7.20 -3.59
CA LEU A 367 26.18 7.83 -4.12
C LEU A 367 25.97 9.21 -3.45
N PRO A 368 25.44 10.21 -4.19
CA PRO A 368 25.06 10.16 -5.59
C PRO A 368 26.26 10.13 -6.53
N LEU A 369 26.08 9.53 -7.70
CA LEU A 369 27.11 9.48 -8.75
C LEU A 369 27.30 10.84 -9.39
N ASP A 370 28.57 11.30 -9.46
CA ASP A 370 28.95 12.52 -10.19
C ASP A 370 29.17 12.18 -11.67
N ARG A 371 28.18 12.43 -12.51
CA ARG A 371 28.23 12.11 -13.95
C ARG A 371 29.40 12.77 -14.69
N ASP A 372 29.87 13.94 -14.22
CA ASP A 372 30.97 14.67 -14.86
C ASP A 372 32.32 14.00 -14.60
N ARG A 373 32.43 13.09 -13.62
CA ARG A 373 33.62 12.35 -13.25
C ARG A 373 33.62 10.88 -13.67
N ILE A 374 32.51 10.41 -14.28
CA ILE A 374 32.37 9.01 -14.70
C ILE A 374 32.64 8.89 -16.19
N GLN A 375 33.70 8.11 -16.55
CA GLN A 375 34.05 7.84 -17.94
C GLN A 375 33.49 6.53 -18.46
N SER A 376 33.16 5.59 -17.57
CA SER A 376 32.58 4.30 -17.95
C SER A 376 31.73 3.68 -16.84
N VAL A 377 30.64 3.06 -17.23
CA VAL A 377 29.71 2.31 -16.39
C VAL A 377 29.51 0.92 -16.98
N ALA A 378 29.54 -0.11 -16.11
CA ALA A 378 29.02 -1.43 -16.42
C ALA A 378 27.68 -1.60 -15.71
N LEU A 379 26.59 -1.73 -16.46
CA LEU A 379 25.25 -2.01 -15.97
C LEU A 379 24.95 -3.49 -16.19
N LEU A 380 24.81 -4.23 -15.13
CA LEU A 380 24.85 -5.68 -15.13
C LEU A 380 23.61 -6.27 -14.41
N GLY A 381 23.24 -7.48 -14.79
CA GLY A 381 22.21 -8.24 -14.08
C GLY A 381 20.88 -8.34 -14.84
N PRO A 382 19.99 -9.25 -14.39
CA PRO A 382 18.76 -9.58 -15.14
C PRO A 382 17.79 -8.41 -15.29
N TYR A 383 17.81 -7.46 -14.37
CA TYR A 383 16.98 -6.26 -14.41
C TYR A 383 17.67 -5.04 -15.06
N ALA A 384 18.83 -5.22 -15.70
CA ALA A 384 19.48 -4.12 -16.41
C ALA A 384 18.71 -3.67 -17.67
N LEU A 385 18.05 -4.62 -18.36
CA LEU A 385 17.37 -4.44 -19.63
C LEU A 385 15.84 -4.47 -19.55
N HIS A 386 15.29 -4.74 -18.39
CA HIS A 386 13.85 -4.90 -18.21
C HIS A 386 13.40 -4.11 -16.97
N ALA A 387 12.30 -3.38 -17.12
CA ALA A 387 11.66 -2.68 -15.99
C ALA A 387 10.94 -3.67 -15.07
N ALA A 388 11.07 -3.50 -13.76
CA ALA A 388 10.29 -4.21 -12.76
C ALA A 388 8.94 -3.49 -12.59
N THR A 389 7.94 -3.89 -13.37
CA THR A 389 6.65 -3.18 -13.46
C THR A 389 5.64 -3.61 -12.40
N GLY A 390 5.96 -4.57 -11.55
CA GLY A 390 5.12 -5.10 -10.48
C GLY A 390 5.22 -6.62 -10.37
N GLY A 391 4.60 -7.19 -9.34
CA GLY A 391 4.51 -8.62 -9.17
C GLY A 391 3.42 -9.27 -10.02
N GLY A 392 3.37 -10.60 -10.00
CA GLY A 392 2.42 -11.39 -10.79
C GLY A 392 1.11 -11.66 -10.05
N GLY A 393 0.12 -12.16 -10.77
CA GLY A 393 -1.19 -12.51 -10.23
C GLY A 393 -2.28 -11.49 -10.56
N SER A 394 -3.29 -11.38 -9.71
CA SER A 394 -4.45 -10.52 -9.96
C SER A 394 -4.10 -9.03 -9.95
N SER A 395 -3.09 -8.61 -9.23
CA SER A 395 -2.63 -7.20 -9.18
C SER A 395 -1.73 -6.80 -10.35
N HIS A 396 -1.35 -7.74 -11.23
CA HIS A 396 -0.54 -7.41 -12.39
C HIS A 396 -1.21 -6.37 -13.29
N VAL A 397 -0.47 -5.34 -13.68
CA VAL A 397 -0.90 -4.29 -14.59
C VAL A 397 -0.11 -4.40 -15.88
N ILE A 398 -0.80 -4.33 -17.03
CA ILE A 398 -0.13 -4.21 -18.31
C ILE A 398 0.21 -2.72 -18.49
N PRO A 399 1.50 -2.35 -18.49
CA PRO A 399 1.88 -0.95 -18.60
C PRO A 399 1.52 -0.35 -19.95
N LEU A 400 1.30 0.95 -19.99
CA LEU A 400 1.13 1.72 -21.21
C LEU A 400 2.44 1.81 -22.01
N TYR A 401 3.55 1.85 -21.30
CA TYR A 401 4.93 1.75 -21.76
C TYR A 401 5.81 1.34 -20.57
N SER A 402 7.07 1.09 -20.79
CA SER A 402 8.03 0.91 -19.69
C SER A 402 9.40 1.47 -20.05
N VAL A 403 10.09 2.00 -19.06
CA VAL A 403 11.46 2.50 -19.18
C VAL A 403 12.39 1.56 -18.44
N ALA A 404 13.22 0.83 -19.17
CA ALA A 404 14.20 -0.07 -18.58
C ALA A 404 15.31 0.71 -17.86
N PRO A 405 15.98 0.12 -16.85
CA PRO A 405 17.13 0.75 -16.20
C PRO A 405 18.24 1.19 -17.17
N TYR A 406 18.48 0.42 -18.23
CA TYR A 406 19.39 0.83 -19.30
C TYR A 406 19.03 2.19 -19.87
N ASP A 407 17.78 2.39 -20.28
CA ASP A 407 17.33 3.62 -20.93
C ASP A 407 17.47 4.83 -19.99
N GLY A 408 17.08 4.65 -18.71
CA GLY A 408 17.19 5.72 -17.70
C GLY A 408 18.62 6.08 -17.35
N VAL A 409 19.49 5.09 -17.20
CA VAL A 409 20.91 5.31 -16.90
C VAL A 409 21.64 5.94 -18.10
N ASP A 410 21.39 5.46 -19.33
CA ASP A 410 21.99 6.03 -20.55
C ASP A 410 21.58 7.50 -20.72
N ALA A 411 20.32 7.82 -20.54
CA ALA A 411 19.82 9.18 -20.60
C ALA A 411 20.40 10.12 -19.51
N ALA A 412 20.82 9.58 -18.37
CA ALA A 412 21.43 10.36 -17.30
C ALA A 412 22.93 10.59 -17.48
N LEU A 413 23.62 9.74 -18.24
CA LEU A 413 25.06 9.84 -18.52
C LEU A 413 25.37 10.92 -19.55
N LEU A 414 26.63 11.36 -19.58
CA LEU A 414 27.13 12.22 -20.67
C LEU A 414 27.40 11.39 -21.91
N SER A 415 27.22 11.96 -23.10
CA SER A 415 27.37 11.27 -24.38
C SER A 415 28.73 10.62 -24.60
N GLN A 416 29.80 11.12 -23.94
CA GLN A 416 31.14 10.53 -23.99
C GLN A 416 31.36 9.41 -22.97
N THR A 417 30.45 9.18 -22.04
CA THR A 417 30.56 8.11 -21.04
C THR A 417 30.27 6.77 -21.68
N LYS A 418 31.20 5.83 -21.56
CA LYS A 418 31.00 4.47 -22.09
C LYS A 418 30.07 3.68 -21.18
N LEU A 419 28.92 3.27 -21.71
CA LEU A 419 28.01 2.34 -21.04
C LEU A 419 28.15 0.94 -21.64
N THR A 420 28.39 -0.07 -20.80
CA THR A 420 28.40 -1.49 -21.17
C THR A 420 27.26 -2.18 -20.40
N VAL A 421 26.37 -2.87 -21.12
CA VAL A 421 25.21 -3.51 -20.52
C VAL A 421 25.22 -5.01 -20.78
N LEU A 422 25.00 -5.81 -19.75
CA LEU A 422 24.91 -7.26 -19.82
C LEU A 422 23.82 -7.76 -18.84
N ASP A 423 23.08 -8.78 -19.24
CA ASP A 423 22.03 -9.40 -18.39
C ASP A 423 22.59 -10.24 -17.23
N GLY A 424 23.91 -10.44 -17.18
CA GLY A 424 24.57 -11.18 -16.10
C GLY A 424 24.52 -12.70 -16.25
N SER A 425 23.93 -13.25 -17.28
CA SER A 425 23.88 -14.69 -17.55
C SER A 425 25.27 -15.27 -17.79
N ASP A 426 26.16 -14.54 -18.49
CA ASP A 426 27.59 -14.82 -18.59
C ASP A 426 28.34 -14.04 -17.49
N VAL A 427 28.59 -14.69 -16.37
CA VAL A 427 29.30 -14.11 -15.22
C VAL A 427 30.73 -13.70 -15.60
N ALA A 428 31.42 -14.43 -16.48
CA ALA A 428 32.79 -14.11 -16.88
C ALA A 428 32.83 -12.81 -17.70
N ALA A 429 31.91 -12.64 -18.63
CA ALA A 429 31.75 -11.39 -19.38
C ALA A 429 31.36 -10.21 -18.49
N ALA A 430 30.45 -10.42 -17.53
CA ALA A 430 30.07 -9.40 -16.55
C ALA A 430 31.23 -8.94 -15.67
N VAL A 431 32.06 -9.86 -15.19
CA VAL A 431 33.29 -9.60 -14.42
C VAL A 431 34.31 -8.82 -15.25
N ASP A 432 34.50 -9.18 -16.53
CA ASP A 432 35.42 -8.45 -17.42
C ASP A 432 34.92 -7.01 -17.70
N ALA A 433 33.61 -6.84 -17.93
CA ALA A 433 33.00 -5.53 -18.07
C ALA A 433 33.16 -4.67 -16.81
N ALA A 434 32.89 -5.26 -15.63
CA ALA A 434 33.04 -4.59 -14.33
C ALA A 434 34.49 -4.13 -14.07
N ARG A 435 35.48 -4.98 -14.39
CA ARG A 435 36.91 -4.66 -14.23
C ARG A 435 37.35 -3.48 -15.08
N LYS A 436 36.76 -3.33 -16.27
CA LYS A 436 37.06 -2.24 -17.23
C LYS A 436 36.32 -0.96 -16.94
N ALA A 437 35.25 -1.00 -16.17
CA ALA A 437 34.43 0.15 -15.87
C ALA A 437 34.92 0.93 -14.63
N LYS A 438 34.63 2.24 -14.61
CA LYS A 438 34.88 3.09 -13.45
C LYS A 438 33.89 2.77 -12.32
N ILE A 439 32.65 2.46 -12.65
CA ILE A 439 31.55 2.09 -11.75
C ILE A 439 30.90 0.82 -12.31
N ALA A 440 30.56 -0.13 -11.44
CA ALA A 440 29.71 -1.25 -11.76
C ALA A 440 28.36 -1.09 -11.02
N ILE A 441 27.27 -1.27 -11.72
CA ILE A 441 25.92 -1.26 -11.16
C ILE A 441 25.29 -2.62 -11.46
N VAL A 442 24.89 -3.35 -10.42
CA VAL A 442 24.29 -4.69 -10.55
C VAL A 442 22.80 -4.57 -10.20
N MET A 443 21.94 -4.82 -11.20
CA MET A 443 20.48 -4.80 -11.08
C MET A 443 19.97 -6.22 -10.90
N VAL A 444 19.50 -6.55 -9.71
CA VAL A 444 19.03 -7.88 -9.31
C VAL A 444 17.67 -7.78 -8.64
N GLY A 445 16.96 -8.90 -8.54
CA GLY A 445 15.63 -8.90 -7.92
C GLY A 445 14.93 -10.24 -8.05
N ASP A 446 13.69 -10.26 -7.66
CA ASP A 446 12.78 -11.41 -7.69
C ASP A 446 11.54 -11.14 -8.54
N ASP A 447 10.63 -12.11 -8.58
CA ASP A 447 9.36 -12.04 -9.31
C ASP A 447 8.27 -12.67 -8.42
N GLU A 448 7.87 -11.94 -7.39
CA GLU A 448 6.81 -12.37 -6.47
C GLU A 448 5.45 -12.39 -7.16
N ARG A 449 4.59 -13.28 -6.69
CA ARG A 449 3.28 -13.45 -7.31
C ARG A 449 2.23 -14.02 -6.37
N GLU A 450 1.00 -13.64 -6.61
CA GLU A 450 -0.16 -14.25 -5.99
C GLU A 450 -0.21 -15.76 -6.25
N GLY A 451 -0.64 -16.53 -5.26
CA GLY A 451 -0.83 -17.98 -5.31
C GLY A 451 0.41 -18.80 -4.99
N THR A 452 1.55 -18.16 -4.70
CA THR A 452 2.81 -18.87 -4.42
C THR A 452 3.67 -18.06 -3.46
N ASP A 453 3.96 -18.63 -2.30
CA ASP A 453 4.99 -18.10 -1.41
C ASP A 453 6.39 -18.42 -1.97
N HIS A 454 7.40 -17.68 -1.55
CA HIS A 454 8.77 -17.78 -2.09
C HIS A 454 9.82 -17.88 -0.98
N GLY A 455 11.09 -18.12 -1.36
CA GLY A 455 12.23 -18.01 -0.46
C GLY A 455 12.63 -16.55 -0.24
N ILE A 456 13.47 -16.30 0.76
CA ILE A 456 14.05 -14.97 1.02
C ILE A 456 15.45 -14.81 0.44
N GLU A 457 15.89 -15.72 -0.41
CA GLU A 457 17.10 -15.57 -1.18
C GLU A 457 16.79 -15.00 -2.57
N LEU A 458 17.72 -14.21 -3.10
CA LEU A 458 17.62 -13.82 -4.51
C LEU A 458 17.59 -15.07 -5.42
N PRO A 459 16.91 -15.02 -6.56
CA PRO A 459 16.90 -16.09 -7.54
C PRO A 459 18.29 -16.65 -7.86
N PRO A 460 18.40 -17.95 -8.25
CA PRO A 460 19.68 -18.63 -8.45
C PRO A 460 20.64 -17.85 -9.36
N GLY A 461 21.91 -17.79 -8.93
CA GLY A 461 22.99 -17.14 -9.68
C GLY A 461 23.17 -15.66 -9.37
N GLN A 462 22.17 -14.94 -8.88
CA GLN A 462 22.28 -13.50 -8.65
C GLN A 462 23.26 -13.16 -7.51
N ASN A 463 23.22 -13.89 -6.39
CA ASN A 463 24.17 -13.70 -5.29
C ASN A 463 25.61 -13.94 -5.76
N ALA A 464 25.84 -14.97 -6.60
CA ALA A 464 27.16 -15.27 -7.15
C ALA A 464 27.63 -14.18 -8.13
N LEU A 465 26.74 -13.64 -8.96
CA LEU A 465 27.03 -12.52 -9.86
C LEU A 465 27.50 -11.30 -9.07
N ILE A 466 26.76 -10.91 -8.01
CA ILE A 466 27.12 -9.75 -7.18
C ILE A 466 28.51 -9.95 -6.56
N ALA A 467 28.76 -11.11 -5.93
CA ALA A 467 30.04 -11.41 -5.29
C ALA A 467 31.23 -11.38 -6.29
N ALA A 468 31.02 -11.92 -7.50
CA ALA A 468 32.06 -11.93 -8.53
C ALA A 468 32.34 -10.52 -9.08
N VAL A 469 31.30 -9.70 -9.30
CA VAL A 469 31.42 -8.32 -9.75
C VAL A 469 32.05 -7.44 -8.68
N ALA A 470 31.64 -7.55 -7.42
CA ALA A 470 32.21 -6.80 -6.29
C ALA A 470 33.69 -7.07 -6.14
N LYS A 471 34.12 -8.32 -6.28
CA LYS A 471 35.57 -8.67 -6.26
C LYS A 471 36.33 -8.06 -7.43
N ALA A 472 35.69 -7.85 -8.58
CA ALA A 472 36.36 -7.28 -9.77
C ALA A 472 36.38 -5.74 -9.78
N ASN A 473 35.37 -5.10 -9.12
CA ASN A 473 35.26 -3.65 -9.06
C ASN A 473 34.82 -3.20 -7.66
N PRO A 474 35.71 -2.53 -6.87
CA PRO A 474 35.37 -2.08 -5.52
C PRO A 474 34.33 -0.94 -5.46
N LYS A 475 33.96 -0.39 -6.62
CA LYS A 475 32.87 0.60 -6.76
C LYS A 475 31.61 -0.03 -7.32
N THR A 476 31.25 -1.19 -6.80
CA THR A 476 30.02 -1.89 -7.18
C THR A 476 28.85 -1.37 -6.37
N ILE A 477 27.80 -0.97 -7.06
CA ILE A 477 26.51 -0.57 -6.50
C ILE A 477 25.52 -1.69 -6.81
N VAL A 478 24.78 -2.15 -5.81
CA VAL A 478 23.68 -3.11 -6.02
C VAL A 478 22.37 -2.36 -5.92
N VAL A 479 21.51 -2.56 -6.92
CA VAL A 479 20.12 -2.08 -6.93
C VAL A 479 19.23 -3.30 -6.89
N LEU A 480 18.45 -3.41 -5.84
CA LEU A 480 17.49 -4.49 -5.60
C LEU A 480 16.13 -4.12 -6.20
N LYS A 481 15.50 -5.09 -6.85
CA LYS A 481 14.15 -5.04 -7.41
C LYS A 481 13.36 -6.17 -6.78
N THR A 482 12.99 -5.99 -5.49
CA THR A 482 12.35 -7.06 -4.73
C THR A 482 10.96 -6.67 -4.23
N GLY A 483 10.08 -7.65 -4.12
CA GLY A 483 8.74 -7.44 -3.58
C GLY A 483 8.70 -7.52 -2.06
N SER A 484 9.74 -8.09 -1.44
CA SER A 484 9.88 -8.30 -0.01
C SER A 484 11.34 -8.20 0.44
N ALA A 485 11.59 -8.53 1.71
CA ALA A 485 12.94 -8.59 2.27
C ALA A 485 13.71 -9.81 1.77
N VAL A 486 14.99 -9.61 1.40
CA VAL A 486 15.89 -10.67 0.93
C VAL A 486 17.19 -10.73 1.74
N LEU A 487 17.80 -11.91 1.77
CA LEU A 487 19.13 -12.09 2.35
C LEU A 487 20.21 -11.49 1.46
N MET A 488 21.21 -10.88 2.08
CA MET A 488 22.32 -10.20 1.38
C MET A 488 23.69 -10.74 1.86
N PRO A 489 24.08 -11.97 1.50
CA PRO A 489 25.35 -12.55 1.96
C PRO A 489 26.58 -11.78 1.50
N TRP A 490 26.44 -10.99 0.44
CA TRP A 490 27.48 -10.15 -0.19
C TRP A 490 27.52 -8.70 0.34
N LEU A 491 26.67 -8.34 1.31
CA LEU A 491 26.51 -6.95 1.76
C LEU A 491 27.84 -6.28 2.19
N GLN A 492 28.76 -7.04 2.78
CA GLN A 492 30.05 -6.49 3.22
C GLN A 492 31.00 -6.20 2.06
N ASP A 493 30.80 -6.82 0.90
CA ASP A 493 31.69 -6.71 -0.25
C ASP A 493 31.37 -5.52 -1.17
N VAL A 494 30.22 -4.84 -0.97
CA VAL A 494 29.76 -3.73 -1.81
C VAL A 494 29.61 -2.45 -1.01
N PRO A 495 30.07 -1.29 -1.53
CA PRO A 495 30.00 -0.01 -0.82
C PRO A 495 28.60 0.64 -0.84
N ALA A 496 27.72 0.28 -1.77
CA ALA A 496 26.39 0.89 -1.86
C ALA A 496 25.31 -0.10 -2.26
N VAL A 497 24.15 0.01 -1.61
CA VAL A 497 22.95 -0.80 -1.87
C VAL A 497 21.74 0.11 -1.86
N LEU A 498 20.92 0.03 -2.90
CA LEU A 498 19.65 0.74 -3.05
C LEU A 498 18.53 -0.30 -3.22
N GLU A 499 17.55 -0.30 -2.33
CA GLU A 499 16.31 -1.04 -2.51
C GLU A 499 15.33 -0.16 -3.29
N ALA A 500 14.97 -0.60 -4.49
CA ALA A 500 14.07 0.12 -5.37
C ALA A 500 12.68 -0.52 -5.45
N TRP A 501 12.48 -1.69 -4.82
CA TRP A 501 11.23 -2.44 -4.89
C TRP A 501 10.85 -2.78 -6.34
N TYR A 502 9.56 -2.85 -6.65
CA TYR A 502 9.06 -2.83 -8.03
C TYR A 502 8.65 -1.40 -8.37
N PRO A 503 9.47 -0.63 -9.12
CA PRO A 503 9.25 0.81 -9.32
C PRO A 503 8.13 1.16 -10.32
N GLY A 504 7.58 0.16 -11.02
CA GLY A 504 6.55 0.40 -12.03
C GLY A 504 7.10 0.76 -13.42
N GLU A 505 6.25 1.37 -14.26
CA GLU A 505 6.59 1.62 -15.66
C GLU A 505 7.75 2.61 -15.87
N GLU A 506 8.02 3.49 -14.93
CA GLU A 506 9.10 4.49 -14.97
C GLU A 506 10.38 4.04 -14.22
N ASP A 507 10.56 2.74 -14.04
CA ASP A 507 11.67 2.14 -13.31
C ASP A 507 13.03 2.76 -13.62
N GLY A 508 13.45 2.73 -14.88
CA GLY A 508 14.78 3.19 -15.29
C GLY A 508 15.02 4.66 -14.99
N ASN A 509 14.02 5.50 -15.26
CA ASN A 509 14.10 6.92 -14.97
C ASN A 509 14.17 7.22 -13.48
N ALA A 510 13.34 6.54 -12.67
CA ALA A 510 13.30 6.75 -11.22
C ALA A 510 14.60 6.30 -10.54
N VAL A 511 15.14 5.15 -10.94
CA VAL A 511 16.44 4.66 -10.45
C VAL A 511 17.58 5.61 -10.82
N ALA A 512 17.61 6.06 -12.06
CA ALA A 512 18.64 7.03 -12.49
C ALA A 512 18.53 8.36 -11.72
N ASP A 513 17.32 8.86 -11.47
CA ASP A 513 17.11 10.09 -10.68
C ASP A 513 17.71 9.99 -9.28
N VAL A 514 17.65 8.82 -8.64
CA VAL A 514 18.24 8.58 -7.33
C VAL A 514 19.75 8.36 -7.46
N LEU A 515 20.21 7.47 -8.34
CA LEU A 515 21.64 7.17 -8.49
C LEU A 515 22.50 8.41 -8.80
N PHE A 516 21.98 9.33 -9.62
CA PHE A 516 22.68 10.55 -10.02
C PHE A 516 22.31 11.79 -9.19
N GLY A 517 21.56 11.61 -8.10
CA GLY A 517 21.30 12.67 -7.12
C GLY A 517 20.31 13.75 -7.56
N LYS A 518 19.53 13.52 -8.62
CA LYS A 518 18.42 14.41 -8.98
C LYS A 518 17.32 14.34 -7.92
N VAL A 519 17.11 13.15 -7.34
CA VAL A 519 16.28 12.93 -6.17
C VAL A 519 17.15 12.39 -5.03
N ASN A 520 17.05 13.02 -3.86
CA ASN A 520 17.68 12.54 -2.65
C ASN A 520 16.79 11.41 -2.06
N PRO A 521 17.29 10.17 -1.88
CA PRO A 521 16.51 9.08 -1.32
C PRO A 521 15.94 9.45 0.04
N SER A 522 14.68 9.12 0.27
CA SER A 522 13.96 9.43 1.49
C SER A 522 13.02 8.28 1.93
N GLY A 523 13.06 7.16 1.24
CA GLY A 523 12.33 5.97 1.59
C GLY A 523 12.86 5.35 2.89
N LYS A 524 11.96 4.71 3.64
CA LYS A 524 12.24 3.97 4.87
C LYS A 524 11.63 2.58 4.77
N LEU A 525 12.31 1.57 5.27
CA LEU A 525 11.83 0.19 5.20
C LEU A 525 10.46 0.01 5.90
N PRO A 526 9.43 -0.46 5.22
CA PRO A 526 8.14 -0.81 5.84
C PRO A 526 8.12 -2.23 6.40
N ILE A 527 9.19 -2.98 6.21
CA ILE A 527 9.42 -4.34 6.71
C ILE A 527 10.86 -4.48 7.19
N THR A 528 11.08 -5.37 8.15
CA THR A 528 12.40 -5.71 8.68
C THR A 528 13.14 -6.66 7.75
N PHE A 529 14.41 -6.39 7.44
CA PHE A 529 15.27 -7.30 6.67
C PHE A 529 16.04 -8.24 7.60
N PRO A 530 15.88 -9.57 7.47
CA PRO A 530 16.55 -10.55 8.31
C PRO A 530 18.01 -10.73 7.94
N ARG A 531 18.84 -11.19 8.89
CA ARG A 531 20.22 -11.67 8.61
C ARG A 531 20.22 -13.11 8.12
N ALA A 532 19.28 -13.90 8.62
CA ALA A 532 19.13 -15.31 8.31
C ALA A 532 17.65 -15.73 8.37
N LEU A 533 17.33 -16.87 7.80
CA LEU A 533 15.98 -17.45 7.83
C LEU A 533 15.51 -17.69 9.28
N GLU A 534 16.43 -18.10 10.14
CA GLU A 534 16.19 -18.41 11.55
C GLU A 534 15.73 -17.17 12.36
N ASP A 535 15.95 -15.98 11.85
CA ASP A 535 15.49 -14.75 12.48
C ASP A 535 14.00 -14.49 12.23
N THR A 536 13.41 -15.16 11.23
CA THR A 536 12.00 -14.99 10.82
C THR A 536 11.07 -15.95 11.53
N LEU A 537 9.77 -15.74 11.41
CA LEU A 537 8.73 -16.68 11.90
C LEU A 537 8.75 -18.00 11.12
N ALA A 538 9.26 -17.99 9.88
CA ALA A 538 9.38 -19.20 9.05
C ALA A 538 10.41 -20.22 9.56
N ALA A 539 11.20 -19.87 10.57
CA ALA A 539 12.04 -20.85 11.29
C ALA A 539 11.21 -21.88 12.09
N ASN A 540 9.94 -21.58 12.38
CA ASN A 540 9.04 -22.48 13.08
C ASN A 540 7.90 -22.93 12.13
N PRO A 541 7.89 -24.22 11.69
CA PRO A 541 6.87 -24.73 10.78
C PRO A 541 5.43 -24.56 11.29
N ASP A 542 5.19 -24.59 12.60
CA ASP A 542 3.86 -24.36 13.16
C ASP A 542 3.36 -22.91 12.96
N GLN A 543 4.30 -21.95 12.89
CA GLN A 543 4.00 -20.54 12.64
C GLN A 543 3.95 -20.22 11.14
N TYR A 544 4.73 -20.92 10.32
CA TYR A 544 4.71 -20.77 8.86
C TYR A 544 5.48 -21.94 8.20
N PRO A 545 4.94 -22.58 7.15
CA PRO A 545 3.60 -22.35 6.55
C PRO A 545 2.47 -23.09 7.25
N GLY A 546 2.71 -23.81 8.34
CA GLY A 546 1.79 -24.71 9.01
C GLY A 546 1.91 -26.16 8.50
N ASP A 547 0.94 -27.00 8.87
CA ASP A 547 0.90 -28.44 8.54
C ASP A 547 0.03 -28.76 7.30
N GLY A 548 -0.32 -27.75 6.50
CA GLY A 548 -1.24 -27.88 5.35
C GLY A 548 -2.72 -27.85 5.72
N LYS A 549 -3.04 -27.82 7.01
CA LYS A 549 -4.41 -27.70 7.54
C LYS A 549 -4.55 -26.57 8.53
N THR A 550 -3.52 -26.35 9.33
CA THR A 550 -3.50 -25.37 10.42
C THR A 550 -2.17 -24.65 10.47
N VAL A 551 -2.21 -23.37 10.65
CA VAL A 551 -1.08 -22.51 11.00
C VAL A 551 -1.41 -21.77 12.29
N ARG A 552 -0.44 -21.66 13.20
CA ARG A 552 -0.63 -21.05 14.52
C ARG A 552 0.11 -19.73 14.62
N TYR A 553 -0.62 -18.66 14.87
CA TYR A 553 -0.04 -17.33 15.09
C TYR A 553 0.41 -17.19 16.55
N SER A 554 1.22 -18.15 17.01
CA SER A 554 1.67 -18.26 18.41
C SER A 554 2.69 -17.20 18.83
N GLU A 555 3.22 -16.43 17.87
CA GLU A 555 4.01 -15.21 18.12
C GLU A 555 3.18 -14.09 18.74
N GLY A 556 1.85 -14.16 18.62
CA GLY A 556 0.93 -13.14 19.12
C GLY A 556 1.24 -11.76 18.54
N LEU A 557 1.49 -10.78 19.41
CA LEU A 557 1.77 -9.40 18.99
C LEU A 557 3.19 -9.19 18.41
N ASN A 558 4.05 -10.22 18.47
CA ASN A 558 5.45 -10.13 18.05
C ASN A 558 5.62 -10.42 16.55
N VAL A 559 5.06 -9.56 15.71
CA VAL A 559 5.20 -9.61 14.25
C VAL A 559 6.23 -8.55 13.81
N GLY A 560 7.04 -8.87 12.80
CA GLY A 560 8.04 -7.97 12.24
C GLY A 560 9.05 -7.48 13.29
N TYR A 561 9.42 -6.20 13.25
CA TYR A 561 10.40 -5.60 14.18
C TYR A 561 10.08 -5.85 15.67
N ARG A 562 8.80 -6.02 16.03
CA ARG A 562 8.41 -6.32 17.41
C ARG A 562 9.01 -7.63 17.89
N ALA A 563 9.07 -8.64 17.01
CA ALA A 563 9.70 -9.92 17.31
C ALA A 563 11.22 -9.78 17.50
N TYR A 564 11.89 -9.00 16.65
CA TYR A 564 13.33 -8.76 16.75
C TYR A 564 13.68 -8.07 18.08
N VAL A 565 12.97 -6.99 18.40
CA VAL A 565 13.17 -6.27 19.67
C VAL A 565 12.86 -7.16 20.88
N SER A 566 11.77 -7.94 20.83
CA SER A 566 11.34 -8.83 21.92
C SER A 566 12.35 -9.95 22.20
N ARG A 567 12.96 -10.49 21.14
CA ARG A 567 13.96 -11.56 21.22
C ARG A 567 15.39 -11.05 21.42
N GLY A 568 15.62 -9.74 21.33
CA GLY A 568 16.97 -9.15 21.38
C GLY A 568 17.84 -9.55 20.18
N VAL A 569 17.21 -9.80 19.01
CA VAL A 569 17.91 -10.17 17.77
C VAL A 569 18.08 -8.91 16.92
N ALA A 570 19.31 -8.62 16.49
CA ALA A 570 19.59 -7.50 15.60
C ALA A 570 19.25 -7.91 14.15
N PRO A 571 18.36 -7.19 13.44
CA PRO A 571 18.09 -7.45 12.03
C PRO A 571 19.26 -7.07 11.13
N LEU A 572 19.23 -7.42 9.85
CA LEU A 572 20.14 -6.90 8.86
C LEU A 572 19.92 -5.40 8.65
N PHE A 573 18.65 -5.03 8.42
CA PHE A 573 18.17 -3.65 8.43
C PHE A 573 16.84 -3.57 9.18
N ALA A 574 16.75 -2.60 10.07
CA ALA A 574 15.59 -2.43 10.95
C ALA A 574 14.37 -1.85 10.21
N PHE A 575 13.19 -2.12 10.71
CA PHE A 575 11.98 -1.40 10.32
C PHE A 575 12.16 0.12 10.47
N GLY A 576 11.75 0.88 9.48
CA GLY A 576 11.90 2.33 9.44
C GLY A 576 13.29 2.81 9.00
N TYR A 577 14.27 1.91 8.79
CA TYR A 577 15.60 2.27 8.36
C TYR A 577 15.63 2.76 6.91
N GLY A 578 16.52 3.72 6.63
CA GLY A 578 16.86 4.22 5.31
C GLY A 578 17.75 5.43 5.42
N LEU A 579 18.81 5.45 4.61
CA LEU A 579 19.77 6.55 4.52
C LEU A 579 19.29 7.64 3.56
N SER A 580 19.89 8.81 3.70
CA SER A 580 19.72 9.95 2.80
C SER A 580 21.11 10.47 2.38
N TYR A 581 21.19 11.21 1.28
CA TYR A 581 22.38 12.01 0.96
C TYR A 581 22.53 13.22 1.88
N ALA A 582 21.46 13.59 2.60
CA ALA A 582 21.49 14.56 3.67
C ALA A 582 21.69 13.90 5.04
N THR A 583 22.03 14.68 6.06
CA THR A 583 22.17 14.23 7.45
C THR A 583 21.22 15.00 8.32
N PHE A 584 20.47 14.27 9.16
CA PHE A 584 19.47 14.87 10.03
C PHE A 584 19.81 14.64 11.51
N GLN A 585 19.35 15.57 12.35
CA GLN A 585 19.52 15.52 13.79
C GLN A 585 18.18 15.80 14.48
N PHE A 586 17.87 14.97 15.49
CA PHE A 586 16.69 15.13 16.35
C PHE A 586 17.08 15.79 17.67
N SER A 587 16.26 16.72 18.17
CA SER A 587 16.51 17.40 19.45
C SER A 587 15.25 17.89 20.14
N ASP A 588 15.38 18.24 21.44
CA ASP A 588 14.38 18.97 22.24
C ASP A 588 13.01 18.29 22.32
N LEU A 589 13.01 16.97 22.59
CA LEU A 589 11.78 16.22 22.79
C LEU A 589 10.98 16.76 23.97
N LYS A 590 9.70 17.02 23.74
CA LYS A 590 8.74 17.39 24.75
C LYS A 590 7.46 16.56 24.58
N VAL A 591 7.04 15.87 25.64
CA VAL A 591 5.79 15.12 25.70
C VAL A 591 4.85 15.87 26.62
N THR A 592 3.73 16.35 26.08
CA THR A 592 2.74 17.13 26.84
C THR A 592 1.45 16.31 26.93
N PRO A 593 0.96 16.00 28.15
CA PRO A 593 -0.32 15.35 28.32
C PRO A 593 -1.45 16.15 27.67
N LYS A 594 -2.36 15.46 26.98
CA LYS A 594 -3.55 16.07 26.37
C LYS A 594 -4.78 15.60 27.14
N GLY A 595 -5.59 16.54 27.63
CA GLY A 595 -6.78 16.46 28.46
C GLY A 595 -7.34 15.08 28.80
N GLY A 596 -7.75 14.86 30.04
CA GLY A 596 -8.36 13.62 30.52
C GLY A 596 -7.38 12.42 30.54
N ARG A 597 -7.94 11.23 30.55
CA ARG A 597 -7.17 9.99 30.59
C ARG A 597 -6.69 9.60 29.17
N GLY A 598 -5.40 9.82 28.83
CA GLY A 598 -4.77 8.97 27.83
C GLY A 598 -4.46 9.57 26.45
N GLY A 599 -4.15 10.87 26.32
CA GLY A 599 -3.55 11.42 25.10
C GLY A 599 -2.25 12.17 25.39
N ALA A 600 -1.44 12.43 24.35
CA ALA A 600 -0.25 13.27 24.44
C ALA A 600 0.04 14.00 23.11
N THR A 601 0.59 15.22 23.23
CA THR A 601 1.27 15.87 22.11
C THR A 601 2.77 15.61 22.26
N VAL A 602 3.36 15.00 21.25
CA VAL A 602 4.81 14.78 21.15
C VAL A 602 5.38 15.84 20.22
N SER A 603 6.31 16.66 20.72
CA SER A 603 6.96 17.68 19.89
C SER A 603 8.47 17.63 20.03
N PHE A 604 9.18 17.81 18.92
CA PHE A 604 10.64 17.78 18.82
C PHE A 604 11.09 18.54 17.59
N TYR A 605 12.38 18.76 17.46
CA TYR A 605 12.94 19.36 16.26
C TYR A 605 13.66 18.32 15.40
N VAL A 606 13.54 18.49 14.08
CA VAL A 606 14.37 17.85 13.07
C VAL A 606 15.18 18.92 12.39
N SER A 607 16.49 18.75 12.29
CA SER A 607 17.43 19.68 11.66
C SER A 607 18.17 18.98 10.54
N ASN A 608 18.21 19.58 9.36
CA ASN A 608 19.08 19.15 8.27
C ASN A 608 20.45 19.82 8.44
N ILE A 609 21.46 19.05 8.82
CA ILE A 609 22.83 19.55 9.03
C ILE A 609 23.72 19.39 7.81
N ALA A 610 23.19 18.87 6.69
CA ALA A 610 23.88 18.75 5.41
C ALA A 610 23.80 20.03 4.57
N LYS A 611 24.54 20.03 3.43
CA LYS A 611 24.58 21.16 2.48
C LYS A 611 23.54 21.06 1.35
N LEU A 612 22.69 20.03 1.36
CA LEU A 612 21.67 19.79 0.33
C LEU A 612 20.30 19.57 0.96
N THR A 613 19.27 19.83 0.20
CA THR A 613 17.89 19.55 0.60
C THR A 613 17.66 18.04 0.71
N GLY A 614 16.92 17.61 1.73
CA GLY A 614 16.52 16.22 1.91
C GLY A 614 15.23 16.09 2.68
N ALA A 615 14.66 14.90 2.68
CA ALA A 615 13.51 14.57 3.51
C ALA A 615 13.87 13.48 4.52
N GLU A 616 13.29 13.59 5.71
CA GLU A 616 13.44 12.62 6.80
C GLU A 616 12.06 12.20 7.31
N VAL A 617 11.94 10.94 7.75
CA VAL A 617 10.75 10.42 8.40
C VAL A 617 11.01 10.32 9.90
N ALA A 618 10.47 11.26 10.63
CA ALA A 618 10.49 11.22 12.09
C ALA A 618 9.45 10.21 12.61
N GLN A 619 9.91 9.26 13.41
CA GLN A 619 9.12 8.12 13.91
C GLN A 619 8.98 8.20 15.43
N VAL A 620 7.77 7.98 15.93
CA VAL A 620 7.46 7.99 17.37
C VAL A 620 7.02 6.59 17.79
N TYR A 621 7.76 6.03 18.70
CA TYR A 621 7.50 4.71 19.27
C TYR A 621 7.10 4.80 20.73
N LEU A 622 6.30 3.86 21.20
CA LEU A 622 5.96 3.68 22.61
C LEU A 622 6.46 2.33 23.11
N ARG A 623 7.03 2.36 24.32
CA ARG A 623 7.19 1.18 25.17
C ARG A 623 6.13 1.26 26.27
N PHE A 624 5.34 0.21 26.37
CA PHE A 624 4.28 0.09 27.36
C PHE A 624 4.81 -0.26 28.75
N PRO A 625 4.13 0.17 29.82
CA PRO A 625 4.34 -0.41 31.15
C PRO A 625 3.86 -1.87 31.18
N PRO A 626 4.28 -2.69 32.18
CA PRO A 626 3.68 -3.99 32.40
C PRO A 626 2.16 -3.87 32.62
N ILE A 627 1.38 -4.74 31.96
CA ILE A 627 -0.09 -4.76 32.06
C ILE A 627 -0.60 -6.14 32.47
N ALA A 628 -1.79 -6.18 33.09
CA ALA A 628 -2.38 -7.43 33.58
C ALA A 628 -2.77 -8.42 32.47
N ALA A 629 -3.07 -7.92 31.26
CA ALA A 629 -3.44 -8.74 30.11
C ALA A 629 -2.24 -9.46 29.44
N GLY A 630 -1.05 -9.39 30.02
CA GLY A 630 0.19 -9.91 29.46
C GLY A 630 1.06 -8.82 28.83
N ASN A 631 2.26 -9.20 28.39
CA ASN A 631 3.24 -8.24 27.89
C ASN A 631 2.84 -7.67 26.53
N GLU A 632 2.95 -6.35 26.41
CA GLU A 632 3.00 -5.66 25.12
C GLU A 632 4.37 -5.84 24.48
N PRO A 633 4.47 -5.79 23.12
CA PRO A 633 5.76 -5.72 22.47
C PRO A 633 6.59 -4.56 23.03
N PRO A 634 7.91 -4.75 23.19
CA PRO A 634 8.77 -3.75 23.83
C PRO A 634 8.83 -2.41 23.09
N LEU A 635 8.45 -2.39 21.81
CA LEU A 635 8.46 -1.20 20.98
C LEU A 635 7.31 -1.25 19.97
N GLN A 636 6.54 -0.16 19.86
CA GLN A 636 5.42 -0.06 18.94
C GLN A 636 5.38 1.33 18.29
N LEU A 637 5.32 1.40 16.95
CA LEU A 637 5.10 2.65 16.22
C LEU A 637 3.72 3.19 16.55
N LYS A 638 3.64 4.47 16.94
CA LYS A 638 2.38 5.16 17.23
C LYS A 638 2.27 6.54 16.57
N GLY A 639 3.31 6.96 15.85
CA GLY A 639 3.28 8.20 15.09
C GLY A 639 4.47 8.31 14.13
N PHE A 640 4.26 8.99 13.01
CA PHE A 640 5.33 9.37 12.10
C PHE A 640 4.98 10.64 11.32
N CYS A 641 6.01 11.31 10.81
CA CYS A 641 5.86 12.49 9.95
C CYS A 641 7.06 12.61 9.02
N LYS A 642 6.79 12.69 7.72
CA LYS A 642 7.83 12.99 6.71
C LYS A 642 8.02 14.51 6.61
N VAL A 643 9.25 14.98 6.74
CA VAL A 643 9.59 16.42 6.66
C VAL A 643 10.68 16.65 5.64
N THR A 644 10.43 17.56 4.69
CA THR A 644 11.45 18.03 3.73
C THR A 644 12.09 19.30 4.26
N LEU A 645 13.42 19.30 4.39
CA LEU A 645 14.22 20.40 4.95
C LEU A 645 15.31 20.84 3.97
N LYS A 646 15.43 22.14 3.78
CA LYS A 646 16.58 22.71 3.06
C LYS A 646 17.86 22.55 3.85
N ALA A 647 19.00 22.78 3.21
CA ALA A 647 20.32 22.83 3.87
C ALA A 647 20.29 23.78 5.07
N GLY A 648 20.65 23.31 6.26
CA GLY A 648 20.67 24.07 7.51
C GLY A 648 19.27 24.41 8.10
N GLU A 649 18.17 23.97 7.47
CA GLU A 649 16.82 24.20 8.01
C GLU A 649 16.55 23.33 9.22
N ARG A 650 15.87 23.91 10.21
CA ARG A 650 15.36 23.25 11.41
C ARG A 650 13.87 23.45 11.50
N ARG A 651 13.11 22.39 11.78
CA ARG A 651 11.65 22.44 11.87
C ARG A 651 11.16 21.73 13.11
N VAL A 652 10.12 22.28 13.75
CA VAL A 652 9.40 21.57 14.81
C VAL A 652 8.41 20.60 14.19
N VAL A 653 8.46 19.36 14.64
CA VAL A 653 7.46 18.32 14.37
C VAL A 653 6.56 18.21 15.60
N LYS A 654 5.24 18.12 15.37
CA LYS A 654 4.24 17.87 16.40
C LYS A 654 3.37 16.72 15.96
N LEU A 655 3.24 15.71 16.79
CA LEU A 655 2.40 14.54 16.57
C LEU A 655 1.43 14.38 17.77
N GLU A 656 0.19 14.09 17.42
CA GLU A 656 -0.86 13.84 18.42
C GLU A 656 -1.00 12.33 18.60
N LEU A 657 -0.75 11.86 19.80
CA LEU A 657 -1.06 10.50 20.20
C LEU A 657 -2.40 10.53 20.94
N ASP A 658 -3.37 9.85 20.43
CA ASP A 658 -4.70 9.74 21.03
C ASP A 658 -4.72 8.71 22.17
N LYS A 659 -5.89 8.50 22.76
CA LYS A 659 -6.08 7.51 23.83
C LYS A 659 -5.76 6.08 23.34
N ARG A 660 -6.04 5.76 22.07
CA ARG A 660 -5.80 4.45 21.48
C ARG A 660 -4.31 4.09 21.47
N ALA A 661 -3.42 5.07 21.29
CA ALA A 661 -1.97 4.86 21.31
C ALA A 661 -1.47 4.28 22.64
N PHE A 662 -2.19 4.54 23.74
CA PHE A 662 -1.88 4.08 25.10
C PHE A 662 -2.78 2.93 25.57
N SER A 663 -3.46 2.25 24.67
CA SER A 663 -4.45 1.22 24.98
C SER A 663 -4.05 -0.14 24.38
N TYR A 664 -4.53 -1.19 25.02
CA TYR A 664 -4.42 -2.59 24.59
C TYR A 664 -5.82 -3.22 24.54
N TRP A 665 -5.97 -4.32 23.82
CA TRP A 665 -7.21 -5.08 23.82
C TRP A 665 -7.29 -6.01 25.02
N SER A 666 -8.33 -5.88 25.81
CA SER A 666 -8.63 -6.77 26.91
C SER A 666 -9.68 -7.79 26.50
N GLY A 667 -9.30 -9.08 26.42
CA GLY A 667 -10.25 -10.17 26.17
C GLY A 667 -11.29 -10.34 27.28
N GLU A 668 -10.95 -9.98 28.52
CA GLU A 668 -11.89 -10.03 29.66
C GLU A 668 -12.96 -8.93 29.54
N ALA A 669 -12.54 -7.70 29.20
CA ALA A 669 -13.45 -6.57 29.05
C ALA A 669 -14.13 -6.52 27.65
N HIS A 670 -13.72 -7.40 26.72
CA HIS A 670 -14.09 -7.34 25.29
C HIS A 670 -14.01 -5.93 24.72
N GLY A 671 -12.86 -5.26 24.96
CA GLY A 671 -12.70 -3.87 24.56
C GLY A 671 -11.33 -3.27 24.84
N TRP A 672 -11.11 -2.08 24.26
CA TRP A 672 -9.87 -1.32 24.43
C TRP A 672 -9.76 -0.72 25.83
N GLN A 673 -8.69 -1.05 26.52
CA GLN A 673 -8.38 -0.54 27.85
C GLN A 673 -7.10 0.30 27.80
N THR A 674 -7.15 1.49 28.40
CA THR A 674 -5.94 2.31 28.56
C THR A 674 -5.05 1.68 29.62
N ALA A 675 -3.80 1.40 29.29
CA ALA A 675 -2.85 0.84 30.22
C ALA A 675 -2.43 1.91 31.26
N PRO A 676 -2.59 1.66 32.56
CA PRO A 676 -2.05 2.54 33.61
C PRO A 676 -0.55 2.33 33.73
N GLY A 677 0.19 3.40 34.08
CA GLY A 677 1.63 3.31 34.31
C GLY A 677 2.44 4.28 33.47
N THR A 678 3.75 4.09 33.46
CA THR A 678 4.70 4.97 32.76
C THR A 678 5.09 4.36 31.43
N PHE A 679 4.75 5.08 30.36
CA PHE A 679 5.18 4.80 28.99
C PHE A 679 6.49 5.51 28.70
N HIS A 680 7.39 4.88 27.95
CA HIS A 680 8.55 5.55 27.39
C HIS A 680 8.21 5.94 25.95
N VAL A 681 8.20 7.25 25.68
CA VAL A 681 8.00 7.82 24.34
C VAL A 681 9.37 7.99 23.70
N MET A 682 9.61 7.32 22.60
CA MET A 682 10.91 7.28 21.91
C MET A 682 10.77 7.88 20.53
N VAL A 683 11.73 8.69 20.10
CA VAL A 683 11.71 9.40 18.80
C VAL A 683 13.03 9.20 18.06
N GLY A 684 12.92 8.86 16.78
CA GLY A 684 14.07 8.67 15.92
C GLY A 684 13.71 8.48 14.46
N ASP A 685 14.57 7.79 13.71
CA ASP A 685 14.44 7.52 12.27
C ASP A 685 14.28 6.04 11.92
N SER A 686 14.29 5.15 12.91
CA SER A 686 14.04 3.72 12.75
C SER A 686 13.73 3.07 14.10
N SER A 687 13.30 1.80 14.08
CA SER A 687 13.04 1.02 15.30
C SER A 687 14.32 0.73 16.13
N GLU A 688 15.51 0.83 15.54
CA GLU A 688 16.79 0.68 16.24
C GLU A 688 17.45 2.01 16.61
N ASN A 689 17.13 3.10 15.93
CA ASN A 689 17.72 4.41 16.19
C ASN A 689 16.67 5.41 16.69
N THR A 690 16.50 5.44 18.02
CA THR A 690 15.59 6.36 18.72
C THR A 690 16.37 7.24 19.72
N PRO A 691 17.13 8.24 19.23
CA PRO A 691 18.06 9.02 20.06
C PRO A 691 17.38 9.88 21.13
N LEU A 692 16.08 10.11 21.03
CA LEU A 692 15.35 10.90 22.01
C LEU A 692 14.35 10.01 22.77
N SER A 693 14.23 10.22 24.08
CA SER A 693 13.23 9.55 24.91
C SER A 693 12.70 10.46 26.01
N ALA A 694 11.44 10.27 26.40
CA ALA A 694 10.81 10.94 27.53
C ALA A 694 9.67 10.07 28.09
N ASP A 695 9.39 10.23 29.36
CA ASP A 695 8.36 9.47 30.05
C ASP A 695 7.00 10.15 30.00
N ARG A 696 5.94 9.32 29.92
CA ARG A 696 4.55 9.71 30.03
C ARG A 696 3.80 8.77 30.97
N THR A 697 3.41 9.26 32.14
CA THR A 697 2.59 8.47 33.09
C THR A 697 1.11 8.68 32.80
N VAL A 698 0.39 7.57 32.64
CA VAL A 698 -1.07 7.48 32.48
C VAL A 698 -1.65 6.91 33.77
N GLN A 699 -2.67 7.58 34.34
CA GLN A 699 -3.34 7.19 35.59
C GLN A 699 -4.59 6.37 35.32
#